data_7fe403b3d4d7c7c799524425a29b4639
#
_entry.id   7fe403b3d4d7c7c799524425a29b4639
#
_cell.length_a   1.000
_cell.length_b   1.000
_cell.length_c   1.000
_cell.angle_alpha   90.00
_cell.angle_beta   90.00
_cell.angle_gamma   90.00
#
_symmetry.space_group_name_H-M   'P 1'
#
loop_
_entity.id
_entity.type
_entity.pdbx_description
1 polymer ?
#
loop_
_entity_poly.entity_id
_entity_poly.type
_entity_poly.pdbx_seq_one_letter_code
_entity_poly.pdbx_strand_id
1 'polypeptide(L)'
;MNPLLFRLFPFLHWFPLNSIVLRGDLIAGITGALVLVPKAMAYAQLSGLPVYFGLYTALVPAILGALWGSSRQLATGPVAIISLMTAAALTPLAMPFSEEYIGLALLLTLMVGVIQFGLGAFKLGAIVNFVSHPVILGFMNAAAIIIALSQLDLLLGITKGRSDSFLVDIWEMFGNLSQTHLPTLAMSVFALVLMLVLKKVKLLSKPSVLLAVVITTLVSYAIGFAHKTSGTDAHIADAGTRALVTDYVAAQERAATLQADITEKGAQLRQIEKTGDAFAATELRYRIDMMKLEAGKLEAQNKQSLAHLRKLNFVRADAPETQSAMLYLDGQVPAGLATDGNQWHIKKIEDGKLNLTGGGDVVGNIPAGLPSFRLPTLSFDAVLQLLSAAFIIALVAFMECISMAKALAARTKQRLDPNQELIGQGIANMGGAFFQSYPATGSFTGSAINLQAGAQTGFAMVFNGLFVGLTLLFLTPYLYHLPKATLGVIILLAVASLVTPAALKHTWKANKADGVVAGVTFAVTLLAAPHLDKGILIGAALALALYLYRTMKPRVAQLGRYADGTLRDVKVNPDLPTSEHVVAMRFDGQLYFANVAYFEETVLETMAAHPKAKYLLVVADGINQLDATGEEALRQIYERLHENGVTLVFSGLKRQVLDVMRNTGLLDEIGERHVFPNEDFALAAIYEWLGDAGKGDLFCPVKPADRPAATSAAEPALAVKV
;
A
#
# COMPACT_ATOMS: atom_id res chain seq x y z
N MET A 1 -25.26 29.66 8.45
CA MET A 1 -23.83 29.69 8.07
C MET A 1 -23.69 29.25 6.62
N ASN A 2 -22.80 29.87 5.86
CA ASN A 2 -22.63 29.62 4.41
C ASN A 2 -22.20 28.17 4.17
N PRO A 3 -22.88 27.37 3.34
CA PRO A 3 -22.53 25.95 3.06
C PRO A 3 -21.14 25.78 2.46
N LEU A 4 -20.59 26.81 1.80
CA LEU A 4 -19.22 26.83 1.29
C LEU A 4 -18.16 26.78 2.41
N LEU A 5 -18.41 27.44 3.57
CA LEU A 5 -17.49 27.42 4.70
C LEU A 5 -17.35 26.01 5.30
N PHE A 6 -18.44 25.28 5.42
CA PHE A 6 -18.41 23.89 5.93
C PHE A 6 -17.71 22.92 4.96
N ARG A 7 -17.72 23.24 3.68
CA ARG A 7 -17.03 22.45 2.67
C ARG A 7 -15.53 22.73 2.65
N LEU A 8 -15.12 23.99 2.86
CA LEU A 8 -13.72 24.40 2.94
C LEU A 8 -13.07 24.03 4.28
N PHE A 9 -13.86 24.06 5.36
CA PHE A 9 -13.41 23.80 6.72
C PHE A 9 -14.29 22.74 7.39
N PRO A 10 -14.11 21.45 7.08
CA PRO A 10 -14.95 20.37 7.60
C PRO A 10 -14.99 20.28 9.12
N PHE A 11 -13.92 20.68 9.80
CA PHE A 11 -13.84 20.71 11.27
C PHE A 11 -14.89 21.61 11.93
N LEU A 12 -15.50 22.53 11.19
CA LEU A 12 -16.61 23.35 11.70
C LEU A 12 -17.85 22.51 12.06
N HIS A 13 -17.99 21.31 11.51
CA HIS A 13 -19.03 20.37 11.90
C HIS A 13 -18.85 19.76 13.30
N TRP A 14 -17.71 20.01 13.96
CA TRP A 14 -17.49 19.53 15.32
C TRP A 14 -18.19 20.42 16.38
N PHE A 15 -18.53 21.64 16.00
CA PHE A 15 -19.19 22.60 16.90
C PHE A 15 -20.71 22.47 16.88
N PRO A 16 -21.40 22.72 18.02
CA PRO A 16 -20.87 23.17 19.33
C PRO A 16 -20.20 22.04 20.12
N LEU A 17 -19.05 22.35 20.73
CA LEU A 17 -18.33 21.42 21.63
C LEU A 17 -18.88 21.54 23.06
N ASN A 18 -19.07 20.40 23.70
CA ASN A 18 -19.33 20.39 25.15
C ASN A 18 -18.09 19.87 25.91
N SER A 19 -18.05 20.11 27.22
CA SER A 19 -16.91 19.70 28.07
C SER A 19 -16.68 18.19 28.10
N ILE A 20 -17.72 17.38 27.92
CA ILE A 20 -17.63 15.91 27.93
C ILE A 20 -16.90 15.43 26.65
N VAL A 21 -17.27 15.98 25.48
CA VAL A 21 -16.62 15.68 24.20
C VAL A 21 -15.15 16.07 24.26
N LEU A 22 -14.85 17.30 24.69
CA LEU A 22 -13.49 17.82 24.75
C LEU A 22 -12.61 16.99 25.72
N ARG A 23 -13.16 16.58 26.86
CA ARG A 23 -12.46 15.70 27.81
C ARG A 23 -12.20 14.31 27.22
N GLY A 24 -13.17 13.74 26.49
CA GLY A 24 -13.00 12.46 25.80
C GLY A 24 -11.90 12.53 24.73
N ASP A 25 -11.91 13.59 23.92
CA ASP A 25 -10.92 13.82 22.87
C ASP A 25 -9.52 14.08 23.44
N LEU A 26 -9.40 14.81 24.55
CA LEU A 26 -8.14 15.02 25.26
C LEU A 26 -7.54 13.71 25.77
N ILE A 27 -8.34 12.88 26.44
CA ILE A 27 -7.88 11.57 26.92
C ILE A 27 -7.45 10.68 25.75
N ALA A 28 -8.22 10.68 24.68
CA ALA A 28 -7.88 9.92 23.47
C ALA A 28 -6.59 10.44 22.82
N GLY A 29 -6.40 11.75 22.74
CA GLY A 29 -5.18 12.38 22.20
C GLY A 29 -3.94 12.00 22.99
N ILE A 30 -3.99 12.09 24.33
CA ILE A 30 -2.89 11.66 25.21
C ILE A 30 -2.60 10.17 25.01
N THR A 31 -3.63 9.32 25.08
CA THR A 31 -3.48 7.87 24.95
C THR A 31 -2.89 7.50 23.59
N GLY A 32 -3.35 8.18 22.54
CA GLY A 32 -2.82 8.02 21.19
C GLY A 32 -1.35 8.41 21.09
N ALA A 33 -0.96 9.57 21.61
CA ALA A 33 0.42 10.06 21.59
C ALA A 33 1.40 9.13 22.32
N LEU A 34 1.01 8.60 23.49
CA LEU A 34 1.83 7.67 24.26
C LEU A 34 2.20 6.39 23.48
N VAL A 35 1.31 5.95 22.58
CA VAL A 35 1.53 4.78 21.74
C VAL A 35 2.22 5.17 20.43
N LEU A 36 1.87 6.33 19.87
CA LEU A 36 2.34 6.77 18.56
C LEU A 36 3.81 7.18 18.58
N VAL A 37 4.27 7.88 19.62
CA VAL A 37 5.66 8.41 19.70
C VAL A 37 6.70 7.33 19.46
N PRO A 38 6.76 6.19 20.19
CA PRO A 38 7.77 5.16 19.93
C PRO A 38 7.62 4.50 18.57
N LYS A 39 6.37 4.28 18.12
CA LYS A 39 6.10 3.69 16.80
C LYS A 39 6.52 4.61 15.66
N ALA A 40 6.27 5.90 15.79
CA ALA A 40 6.64 6.90 14.80
C ALA A 40 8.14 6.96 14.60
N MET A 41 8.92 6.91 15.70
CA MET A 41 10.38 6.82 15.65
C MET A 41 10.86 5.54 14.95
N ALA A 42 10.24 4.40 15.28
CA ALA A 42 10.55 3.13 14.65
C ALA A 42 10.24 3.14 13.13
N TYR A 43 9.12 3.70 12.73
CA TYR A 43 8.72 3.78 11.32
C TYR A 43 9.59 4.76 10.51
N ALA A 44 10.07 5.85 11.10
CA ALA A 44 11.06 6.71 10.45
C ALA A 44 12.38 5.96 10.18
N GLN A 45 12.83 5.16 11.14
CA GLN A 45 14.01 4.31 10.95
C GLN A 45 13.78 3.28 9.82
N LEU A 46 12.59 2.67 9.76
CA LEU A 46 12.21 1.76 8.67
C LEU A 46 12.22 2.46 7.30
N SER A 47 11.83 3.74 7.25
CA SER A 47 11.85 4.53 6.02
C SER A 47 13.26 5.02 5.60
N GLY A 48 14.31 4.69 6.37
CA GLY A 48 15.68 5.15 6.12
C GLY A 48 15.93 6.60 6.53
N LEU A 49 15.06 7.17 7.36
CA LEU A 49 15.15 8.54 7.86
C LEU A 49 15.57 8.56 9.34
N PRO A 50 16.19 9.65 9.82
CA PRO A 50 16.40 9.87 11.25
C PRO A 50 15.08 9.75 12.02
N VAL A 51 15.15 9.18 13.24
CA VAL A 51 13.94 8.83 14.02
C VAL A 51 13.01 10.01 14.31
N TYR A 52 13.56 11.23 14.40
CA TYR A 52 12.76 12.44 14.67
C TYR A 52 11.83 12.83 13.51
N PHE A 53 12.12 12.42 12.26
CA PHE A 53 11.18 12.59 11.15
C PHE A 53 9.86 11.87 11.38
N GLY A 54 9.88 10.76 12.12
CA GLY A 54 8.67 10.07 12.56
C GLY A 54 7.81 10.93 13.47
N LEU A 55 8.43 11.66 14.40
CA LEU A 55 7.71 12.58 15.28
C LEU A 55 7.16 13.78 14.50
N TYR A 56 7.90 14.31 13.54
CA TYR A 56 7.41 15.37 12.64
C TYR A 56 6.21 14.91 11.82
N THR A 57 6.26 13.68 11.31
CA THR A 57 5.15 13.06 10.58
C THR A 57 3.94 12.76 11.48
N ALA A 58 4.16 12.51 12.76
CA ALA A 58 3.09 12.32 13.74
C ALA A 58 2.50 13.65 14.27
N LEU A 59 3.15 14.78 14.02
CA LEU A 59 2.71 16.11 14.47
C LEU A 59 1.84 16.80 13.40
N VAL A 60 2.47 17.25 12.31
CA VAL A 60 1.80 18.13 11.33
C VAL A 60 0.76 17.39 10.50
N PRO A 61 1.04 16.24 9.89
CA PRO A 61 0.02 15.47 9.16
C PRO A 61 -1.16 15.05 10.02
N ALA A 62 -0.94 14.72 11.30
CA ALA A 62 -2.01 14.33 12.21
C ALA A 62 -3.03 15.46 12.43
N ILE A 63 -2.54 16.67 12.65
CA ILE A 63 -3.38 17.86 12.86
C ILE A 63 -4.12 18.21 11.57
N LEU A 64 -3.39 18.32 10.44
CA LEU A 64 -3.98 18.73 9.17
C LEU A 64 -4.97 17.67 8.63
N GLY A 65 -4.63 16.39 8.73
CA GLY A 65 -5.51 15.30 8.33
C GLY A 65 -6.82 15.28 9.10
N ALA A 66 -6.78 15.57 10.41
CA ALA A 66 -7.98 15.69 11.22
C ALA A 66 -8.85 16.89 10.84
N LEU A 67 -8.25 18.06 10.61
CA LEU A 67 -8.97 19.29 10.31
C LEU A 67 -9.68 19.23 8.94
N TRP A 68 -9.08 18.61 7.94
CA TRP A 68 -9.64 18.55 6.57
C TRP A 68 -10.20 17.20 6.17
N GLY A 69 -9.98 16.12 6.94
CA GLY A 69 -10.58 14.80 6.71
C GLY A 69 -12.08 14.76 7.00
N SER A 70 -12.72 13.66 6.59
CA SER A 70 -14.15 13.40 6.83
C SER A 70 -14.38 12.52 8.06
N SER A 71 -13.41 11.71 8.45
CA SER A 71 -13.52 10.78 9.57
C SER A 71 -13.10 11.40 10.89
N ARG A 72 -13.96 11.34 11.91
CA ARG A 72 -13.73 11.97 13.22
C ARG A 72 -12.68 11.27 14.08
N GLN A 73 -12.51 9.95 13.94
CA GLN A 73 -11.64 9.14 14.78
C GLN A 73 -10.39 8.61 14.05
N LEU A 74 -10.26 8.91 12.77
CA LEU A 74 -9.12 8.46 11.99
C LEU A 74 -7.83 9.09 12.51
N ALA A 75 -6.83 8.27 12.79
CA ALA A 75 -5.52 8.71 13.21
C ALA A 75 -4.58 8.74 12.01
N THR A 76 -4.34 9.92 11.45
CA THR A 76 -3.34 10.13 10.39
C THR A 76 -1.95 10.23 10.99
N GLY A 77 -0.97 9.59 10.38
CA GLY A 77 0.42 9.61 10.84
C GLY A 77 1.29 8.59 10.11
N PRO A 78 2.51 8.33 10.60
CA PRO A 78 3.39 7.34 10.00
C PRO A 78 2.88 5.91 10.21
N VAL A 79 2.98 5.08 9.16
CA VAL A 79 2.61 3.65 9.19
C VAL A 79 3.68 2.79 8.55
N ALA A 80 3.79 1.51 8.97
CA ALA A 80 4.86 0.61 8.57
C ALA A 80 4.94 0.41 7.05
N ILE A 81 3.81 0.19 6.39
CA ILE A 81 3.75 -0.09 4.94
C ILE A 81 4.25 1.11 4.15
N ILE A 82 3.76 2.31 4.43
CA ILE A 82 4.17 3.52 3.73
C ILE A 82 5.63 3.86 4.01
N SER A 83 6.11 3.62 5.25
CA SER A 83 7.52 3.77 5.60
C SER A 83 8.43 2.84 4.79
N LEU A 84 8.03 1.56 4.63
CA LEU A 84 8.77 0.62 3.79
C LEU A 84 8.75 1.03 2.31
N MET A 85 7.58 1.44 1.80
CA MET A 85 7.46 1.90 0.41
C MET A 85 8.28 3.17 0.16
N THR A 86 8.35 4.07 1.14
CA THR A 86 9.24 5.24 1.09
C THR A 86 10.71 4.80 1.00
N ALA A 87 11.13 3.86 1.85
CA ALA A 87 12.49 3.31 1.79
C ALA A 87 12.77 2.64 0.44
N ALA A 88 11.83 1.83 -0.05
CA ALA A 88 11.96 1.14 -1.33
C ALA A 88 12.10 2.11 -2.52
N ALA A 89 11.35 3.22 -2.50
CA ALA A 89 11.40 4.23 -3.55
C ALA A 89 12.71 5.05 -3.53
N LEU A 90 13.24 5.34 -2.35
CA LEU A 90 14.36 6.28 -2.18
C LEU A 90 15.73 5.61 -2.13
N THR A 91 15.83 4.39 -1.60
CA THR A 91 17.12 3.70 -1.43
C THR A 91 17.91 3.48 -2.74
N PRO A 92 17.27 3.24 -3.90
CA PRO A 92 17.98 3.17 -5.16
C PRO A 92 18.57 4.52 -5.61
N LEU A 93 17.98 5.64 -5.16
CA LEU A 93 18.34 6.99 -5.60
C LEU A 93 19.39 7.65 -4.71
N ALA A 94 19.31 7.45 -3.39
CA ALA A 94 20.19 8.08 -2.43
C ALA A 94 20.52 7.16 -1.25
N MET A 95 21.58 7.47 -0.50
CA MET A 95 21.93 6.73 0.72
C MET A 95 20.99 7.11 1.88
N PRO A 96 20.36 6.14 2.57
CA PRO A 96 19.57 6.43 3.76
C PRO A 96 20.35 7.29 4.78
N PHE A 97 19.60 8.16 5.45
CA PHE A 97 20.09 9.14 6.42
C PHE A 97 20.93 10.28 5.83
N SER A 98 21.16 10.35 4.51
CA SER A 98 21.82 11.48 3.86
C SER A 98 20.87 12.68 3.68
N GLU A 99 21.43 13.88 3.52
CA GLU A 99 20.64 15.10 3.23
C GLU A 99 19.89 14.99 1.90
N GLU A 100 20.48 14.35 0.90
CA GLU A 100 19.85 14.08 -0.39
C GLU A 100 18.64 13.17 -0.21
N TYR A 101 18.78 12.09 0.55
CA TYR A 101 17.68 11.17 0.86
C TYR A 101 16.52 11.89 1.55
N ILE A 102 16.86 12.77 2.51
CA ILE A 102 15.87 13.61 3.20
C ILE A 102 15.15 14.53 2.20
N GLY A 103 15.90 15.20 1.31
CA GLY A 103 15.34 16.06 0.28
C GLY A 103 14.35 15.30 -0.64
N LEU A 104 14.73 14.10 -1.10
CA LEU A 104 13.86 13.23 -1.90
C LEU A 104 12.64 12.74 -1.13
N ALA A 105 12.76 12.47 0.18
CA ALA A 105 11.62 12.08 1.01
C ALA A 105 10.59 13.21 1.13
N LEU A 106 11.03 14.45 1.29
CA LEU A 106 10.13 15.62 1.31
C LEU A 106 9.46 15.85 -0.04
N LEU A 107 10.19 15.70 -1.14
CA LEU A 107 9.65 15.77 -2.50
C LEU A 107 8.60 14.68 -2.73
N LEU A 108 8.91 13.43 -2.38
CA LEU A 108 7.97 12.31 -2.48
C LEU A 108 6.69 12.58 -1.67
N THR A 109 6.83 13.13 -0.47
CA THR A 109 5.69 13.48 0.39
C THR A 109 4.80 14.54 -0.26
N LEU A 110 5.41 15.57 -0.84
CA LEU A 110 4.70 16.61 -1.58
C LEU A 110 3.96 16.04 -2.78
N MET A 111 4.63 15.18 -3.57
CA MET A 111 4.02 14.52 -4.74
C MET A 111 2.84 13.64 -4.34
N VAL A 112 2.98 12.81 -3.31
CA VAL A 112 1.89 11.99 -2.76
C VAL A 112 0.71 12.87 -2.34
N GLY A 113 0.98 13.96 -1.63
CA GLY A 113 -0.03 14.92 -1.19
C GLY A 113 -0.77 15.58 -2.35
N VAL A 114 -0.04 16.03 -3.38
CA VAL A 114 -0.63 16.65 -4.59
C VAL A 114 -1.51 15.64 -5.34
N ILE A 115 -1.07 14.40 -5.51
CA ILE A 115 -1.85 13.35 -6.16
C ILE A 115 -3.13 13.08 -5.39
N GLN A 116 -3.06 12.87 -4.07
CA GLN A 116 -4.23 12.61 -3.23
C GLN A 116 -5.21 13.78 -3.25
N PHE A 117 -4.71 15.01 -3.10
CA PHE A 117 -5.53 16.23 -3.19
C PHE A 117 -6.22 16.33 -4.55
N GLY A 118 -5.49 16.13 -5.64
CA GLY A 118 -6.03 16.13 -7.01
C GLY A 118 -7.14 15.10 -7.20
N LEU A 119 -6.88 13.84 -6.81
CA LEU A 119 -7.88 12.77 -6.88
C LEU A 119 -9.16 13.11 -6.09
N GLY A 120 -9.01 13.72 -4.91
CA GLY A 120 -10.15 14.16 -4.10
C GLY A 120 -10.91 15.32 -4.73
N ALA A 121 -10.20 16.35 -5.21
CA ALA A 121 -10.77 17.53 -5.84
C ALA A 121 -11.56 17.21 -7.12
N PHE A 122 -11.04 16.29 -7.95
CA PHE A 122 -11.72 15.79 -9.15
C PHE A 122 -12.76 14.71 -8.87
N LYS A 123 -13.05 14.40 -7.59
CA LYS A 123 -14.02 13.38 -7.17
C LYS A 123 -13.70 11.97 -7.67
N LEU A 124 -12.43 11.67 -7.83
CA LEU A 124 -11.93 10.37 -8.30
C LEU A 124 -11.70 9.36 -7.18
N GLY A 125 -12.28 9.55 -6.00
CA GLY A 125 -12.16 8.61 -4.88
C GLY A 125 -12.60 7.18 -5.19
N ALA A 126 -13.41 6.98 -6.25
CA ALA A 126 -13.77 5.66 -6.74
C ALA A 126 -12.60 4.90 -7.42
N ILE A 127 -11.55 5.59 -7.84
CA ILE A 127 -10.35 5.00 -8.48
C ILE A 127 -9.70 3.92 -7.60
N VAL A 128 -9.82 4.07 -6.28
CA VAL A 128 -9.31 3.08 -5.32
C VAL A 128 -9.93 1.70 -5.50
N ASN A 129 -11.15 1.62 -6.03
CA ASN A 129 -11.80 0.33 -6.26
C ASN A 129 -11.12 -0.50 -7.38
N PHE A 130 -10.24 0.11 -8.20
CA PHE A 130 -9.46 -0.63 -9.22
C PHE A 130 -8.33 -1.48 -8.61
N VAL A 131 -7.83 -1.13 -7.43
CA VAL A 131 -6.93 -2.02 -6.71
C VAL A 131 -7.78 -2.98 -5.88
N SER A 132 -7.91 -4.20 -6.35
CA SER A 132 -8.78 -5.19 -5.71
C SER A 132 -8.27 -5.62 -4.34
N HIS A 133 -9.16 -6.03 -3.45
CA HIS A 133 -8.79 -6.53 -2.12
C HIS A 133 -7.76 -7.68 -2.15
N PRO A 134 -7.82 -8.67 -3.07
CA PRO A 134 -6.79 -9.69 -3.22
C PRO A 134 -5.38 -9.16 -3.48
N VAL A 135 -5.25 -8.10 -4.31
CA VAL A 135 -3.95 -7.44 -4.57
C VAL A 135 -3.35 -6.90 -3.28
N ILE A 136 -4.15 -6.17 -2.50
CA ILE A 136 -3.70 -5.59 -1.23
C ILE A 136 -3.31 -6.70 -0.26
N LEU A 137 -4.12 -7.74 -0.16
CA LEU A 137 -3.89 -8.85 0.75
C LEU A 137 -2.56 -9.56 0.42
N GLY A 138 -2.29 -9.83 -0.86
CA GLY A 138 -1.02 -10.41 -1.31
C GLY A 138 0.16 -9.50 -0.98
N PHE A 139 0.04 -8.21 -1.34
CA PHE A 139 1.07 -7.20 -1.07
C PHE A 139 1.36 -7.03 0.42
N MET A 140 0.34 -6.88 1.26
CA MET A 140 0.51 -6.67 2.71
C MET A 140 1.22 -7.83 3.39
N ASN A 141 0.89 -9.08 3.02
CA ASN A 141 1.56 -10.25 3.58
C ASN A 141 3.03 -10.32 3.14
N ALA A 142 3.35 -10.05 1.87
CA ALA A 142 4.73 -9.99 1.39
C ALA A 142 5.52 -8.85 2.06
N ALA A 143 4.95 -7.65 2.09
CA ALA A 143 5.56 -6.48 2.73
C ALA A 143 5.83 -6.72 4.23
N ALA A 144 4.91 -7.36 4.95
CA ALA A 144 5.12 -7.70 6.36
C ALA A 144 6.32 -8.63 6.57
N ILE A 145 6.50 -9.63 5.69
CA ILE A 145 7.66 -10.53 5.74
C ILE A 145 8.95 -9.77 5.42
N ILE A 146 8.93 -8.93 4.37
CA ILE A 146 10.08 -8.10 3.99
C ILE A 146 10.47 -7.17 5.14
N ILE A 147 9.50 -6.51 5.79
CA ILE A 147 9.75 -5.63 6.94
C ILE A 147 10.35 -6.42 8.10
N ALA A 148 9.77 -7.57 8.45
CA ALA A 148 10.25 -8.39 9.55
C ALA A 148 11.70 -8.84 9.31
N LEU A 149 12.01 -9.33 8.12
CA LEU A 149 13.36 -9.75 7.75
C LEU A 149 14.34 -8.56 7.68
N SER A 150 13.88 -7.38 7.27
CA SER A 150 14.73 -6.18 7.22
C SER A 150 15.13 -5.65 8.59
N GLN A 151 14.48 -6.08 9.67
CA GLN A 151 14.85 -5.69 11.04
C GLN A 151 15.87 -6.62 11.68
N LEU A 152 16.20 -7.74 11.06
CA LEU A 152 17.11 -8.72 11.66
C LEU A 152 18.51 -8.15 11.91
N ASP A 153 18.99 -7.25 11.04
CA ASP A 153 20.27 -6.55 11.24
C ASP A 153 20.30 -5.77 12.55
N LEU A 154 19.23 -5.03 12.85
CA LEU A 154 19.11 -4.26 14.10
C LEU A 154 18.94 -5.15 15.34
N LEU A 155 18.24 -6.29 15.19
CA LEU A 155 17.97 -7.22 16.29
C LEU A 155 19.23 -8.02 16.66
N LEU A 156 20.03 -8.38 15.67
CA LEU A 156 21.23 -9.17 15.83
C LEU A 156 22.49 -8.30 16.01
N GLY A 157 22.41 -7.00 15.70
CA GLY A 157 23.54 -6.09 15.72
C GLY A 157 24.58 -6.38 14.62
N ILE A 158 24.15 -6.96 13.50
CA ILE A 158 25.00 -7.30 12.35
C ILE A 158 24.88 -6.19 11.31
N THR A 159 26.00 -5.78 10.71
CA THR A 159 25.97 -4.85 9.58
C THR A 159 25.47 -5.57 8.32
N LYS A 160 24.38 -5.07 7.74
CA LYS A 160 23.79 -5.61 6.51
C LYS A 160 24.50 -5.07 5.27
N GLY A 161 24.86 -5.96 4.32
CA GLY A 161 25.20 -5.60 2.95
C GLY A 161 23.99 -4.95 2.26
N ARG A 162 24.23 -4.22 1.18
CA ARG A 162 23.18 -3.63 0.33
C ARG A 162 23.46 -3.99 -1.11
N SER A 163 22.78 -5.02 -1.61
CA SER A 163 22.75 -5.38 -3.00
C SER A 163 21.47 -4.87 -3.67
N ASP A 164 21.35 -5.05 -4.97
CA ASP A 164 20.15 -4.71 -5.72
C ASP A 164 19.01 -5.72 -5.48
N SER A 165 19.25 -6.79 -4.72
CA SER A 165 18.28 -7.83 -4.38
C SER A 165 18.16 -8.05 -2.88
N PHE A 166 16.96 -7.81 -2.35
CA PHE A 166 16.65 -8.04 -0.94
C PHE A 166 16.93 -9.48 -0.49
N LEU A 167 16.64 -10.47 -1.34
CA LEU A 167 16.85 -11.88 -1.00
C LEU A 167 18.33 -12.23 -0.88
N VAL A 168 19.19 -11.62 -1.69
CA VAL A 168 20.65 -11.79 -1.60
C VAL A 168 21.16 -11.19 -0.29
N ASP A 169 20.70 -9.98 0.05
CA ASP A 169 21.09 -9.32 1.33
C ASP A 169 20.71 -10.18 2.54
N ILE A 170 19.52 -10.80 2.52
CA ILE A 170 19.06 -11.68 3.60
C ILE A 170 19.91 -12.96 3.65
N TRP A 171 20.26 -13.53 2.49
CA TRP A 171 21.11 -14.71 2.41
C TRP A 171 22.53 -14.44 2.96
N GLU A 172 23.13 -13.32 2.55
CA GLU A 172 24.43 -12.88 3.10
C GLU A 172 24.37 -12.69 4.63
N MET A 173 23.29 -12.11 5.13
CA MET A 173 23.10 -11.92 6.57
C MET A 173 23.03 -13.24 7.33
N PHE A 174 22.36 -14.27 6.78
CA PHE A 174 22.36 -15.61 7.37
C PHE A 174 23.75 -16.25 7.37
N GLY A 175 24.58 -15.96 6.36
CA GLY A 175 25.99 -16.36 6.33
C GLY A 175 26.84 -15.70 7.43
N ASN A 176 26.46 -14.50 7.87
CA ASN A 176 27.18 -13.70 8.86
C ASN A 176 26.63 -13.82 10.30
N LEU A 177 25.79 -14.82 10.58
CA LEU A 177 25.22 -15.01 11.94
C LEU A 177 26.27 -15.21 13.03
N SER A 178 27.46 -15.70 12.68
CA SER A 178 28.60 -15.81 13.61
C SER A 178 29.09 -14.46 14.15
N GLN A 179 28.77 -13.35 13.44
CA GLN A 179 29.12 -11.99 13.84
C GLN A 179 28.05 -11.33 14.71
N THR A 180 27.06 -12.09 15.22
CA THR A 180 25.98 -11.54 16.05
C THR A 180 26.54 -10.88 17.30
N HIS A 181 26.18 -9.59 17.49
CA HIS A 181 26.56 -8.84 18.67
C HIS A 181 25.66 -9.26 19.85
N LEU A 182 26.17 -10.13 20.72
CA LEU A 182 25.42 -10.73 21.83
C LEU A 182 24.72 -9.71 22.75
N PRO A 183 25.31 -8.55 23.13
CA PRO A 183 24.61 -7.55 23.93
C PRO A 183 23.40 -6.96 23.21
N THR A 184 23.46 -6.76 21.88
CA THR A 184 22.33 -6.28 21.09
C THR A 184 21.23 -7.33 21.01
N LEU A 185 21.57 -8.60 20.79
CA LEU A 185 20.62 -9.70 20.80
C LEU A 185 19.93 -9.82 22.18
N ALA A 186 20.70 -9.76 23.27
CA ALA A 186 20.15 -9.79 24.63
C ALA A 186 19.16 -8.63 24.87
N MET A 187 19.50 -7.42 24.42
CA MET A 187 18.62 -6.25 24.51
C MET A 187 17.35 -6.44 23.67
N SER A 188 17.47 -7.03 22.46
CA SER A 188 16.34 -7.36 21.61
C SER A 188 15.38 -8.35 22.26
N VAL A 189 15.93 -9.44 22.80
CA VAL A 189 15.15 -10.47 23.51
C VAL A 189 14.51 -9.87 24.76
N PHE A 190 15.24 -9.09 25.53
CA PHE A 190 14.71 -8.39 26.72
C PHE A 190 13.54 -7.47 26.34
N ALA A 191 13.71 -6.63 25.31
CA ALA A 191 12.64 -5.75 24.83
C ALA A 191 11.40 -6.54 24.36
N LEU A 192 11.60 -7.65 23.63
CA LEU A 192 10.53 -8.51 23.14
C LEU A 192 9.74 -9.13 24.30
N VAL A 193 10.44 -9.78 25.23
CA VAL A 193 9.82 -10.41 26.40
C VAL A 193 9.08 -9.38 27.25
N LEU A 194 9.72 -8.23 27.51
CA LEU A 194 9.11 -7.14 28.26
C LEU A 194 7.81 -6.66 27.63
N MET A 195 7.79 -6.42 26.30
CA MET A 195 6.57 -5.99 25.59
C MET A 195 5.47 -7.05 25.63
N LEU A 196 5.81 -8.33 25.48
CA LEU A 196 4.85 -9.43 25.54
C LEU A 196 4.26 -9.59 26.94
N VAL A 197 5.07 -9.46 27.98
CA VAL A 197 4.64 -9.52 29.39
C VAL A 197 3.75 -8.33 29.73
N LEU A 198 4.18 -7.10 29.40
CA LEU A 198 3.38 -5.90 29.66
C LEU A 198 2.03 -5.94 28.92
N LYS A 199 1.99 -6.51 27.71
CA LYS A 199 0.75 -6.66 26.96
C LYS A 199 -0.27 -7.63 27.61
N LYS A 200 0.19 -8.61 28.41
CA LYS A 200 -0.69 -9.54 29.14
C LYS A 200 -1.34 -8.90 30.38
N VAL A 201 -0.73 -7.88 30.96
CA VAL A 201 -1.24 -7.18 32.15
C VAL A 201 -2.27 -6.14 31.70
N LYS A 202 -3.55 -6.32 32.03
CA LYS A 202 -4.67 -5.45 31.59
C LYS A 202 -4.42 -3.95 31.79
N LEU A 203 -3.84 -3.55 32.92
CA LEU A 203 -3.55 -2.14 33.24
C LEU A 203 -2.42 -1.57 32.38
N LEU A 204 -1.41 -2.37 32.03
CA LEU A 204 -0.19 -1.97 31.34
C LEU A 204 -0.23 -2.26 29.84
N SER A 205 -1.26 -2.95 29.35
CA SER A 205 -1.37 -3.38 27.96
C SER A 205 -1.43 -2.21 26.97
N LYS A 206 -2.13 -1.11 27.32
CA LYS A 206 -2.23 0.08 26.49
C LYS A 206 -0.89 0.82 26.37
N PRO A 207 -0.18 1.17 27.48
CA PRO A 207 1.11 1.85 27.43
C PRO A 207 2.31 0.89 27.27
N SER A 208 2.10 -0.40 26.96
CA SER A 208 3.14 -1.43 26.96
C SER A 208 4.36 -1.07 26.11
N VAL A 209 4.17 -0.47 24.93
CA VAL A 209 5.24 -0.04 24.04
C VAL A 209 6.05 1.10 24.65
N LEU A 210 5.36 2.12 25.20
CA LEU A 210 6.02 3.24 25.87
C LEU A 210 6.82 2.79 27.09
N LEU A 211 6.21 1.95 27.94
CA LEU A 211 6.89 1.43 29.12
C LEU A 211 8.12 0.61 28.76
N ALA A 212 8.03 -0.21 27.70
CA ALA A 212 9.18 -0.96 27.21
C ALA A 212 10.29 -0.03 26.73
N VAL A 213 9.94 1.04 25.99
CA VAL A 213 10.91 2.06 25.57
C VAL A 213 11.58 2.74 26.76
N VAL A 214 10.81 3.18 27.77
CA VAL A 214 11.36 3.82 28.97
C VAL A 214 12.30 2.86 29.71
N ILE A 215 11.85 1.62 29.99
CA ILE A 215 12.64 0.63 30.74
C ILE A 215 13.91 0.26 29.95
N THR A 216 13.83 -0.01 28.64
CA THR A 216 15.02 -0.35 27.84
C THR A 216 15.98 0.82 27.71
N THR A 217 15.48 2.07 27.68
CA THR A 217 16.32 3.27 27.69
C THR A 217 17.05 3.43 29.00
N LEU A 218 16.38 3.23 30.13
CA LEU A 218 16.99 3.28 31.46
C LEU A 218 18.04 2.17 31.65
N VAL A 219 17.73 0.96 31.24
CA VAL A 219 18.69 -0.15 31.24
C VAL A 219 19.88 0.16 30.37
N SER A 220 19.66 0.63 29.14
CA SER A 220 20.73 1.02 28.21
C SER A 220 21.66 2.11 28.79
N TYR A 221 21.07 3.10 29.48
CA TYR A 221 21.84 4.13 30.17
C TYR A 221 22.66 3.54 31.32
N ALA A 222 22.04 2.71 32.17
CA ALA A 222 22.66 2.15 33.36
C ALA A 222 23.82 1.20 33.05
N ILE A 223 23.74 0.43 31.96
CA ILE A 223 24.81 -0.51 31.56
C ILE A 223 25.86 0.09 30.62
N GLY A 224 25.67 1.38 30.21
CA GLY A 224 26.54 1.99 29.22
C GLY A 224 26.50 1.26 27.87
N PHE A 225 25.29 0.94 27.36
CA PHE A 225 25.06 0.08 26.20
C PHE A 225 25.76 0.56 24.91
N ALA A 226 25.88 1.87 24.72
CA ALA A 226 26.49 2.48 23.55
C ALA A 226 27.78 3.22 23.91
N HIS A 227 28.85 2.91 23.21
CA HIS A 227 30.10 3.63 23.27
C HIS A 227 30.32 4.40 21.97
N LYS A 228 30.75 5.64 22.05
CA LYS A 228 31.08 6.47 20.89
C LYS A 228 32.51 7.03 21.09
N THR A 229 33.30 6.96 20.05
CA THR A 229 34.61 7.61 20.01
C THR A 229 34.80 8.23 18.63
N SER A 230 35.68 9.23 18.58
CA SER A 230 36.13 9.81 17.31
C SER A 230 37.65 9.55 17.20
N GLY A 231 38.07 9.24 16.00
CA GLY A 231 39.47 9.05 15.64
C GLY A 231 39.78 9.73 14.31
N THR A 232 41.05 9.67 13.95
CA THR A 232 41.50 10.03 12.59
C THR A 232 42.03 8.78 11.91
N ASP A 233 42.32 8.83 10.63
CA ASP A 233 42.96 7.77 9.85
C ASP A 233 44.29 7.29 10.50
N ALA A 234 45.00 8.20 11.14
CA ALA A 234 46.26 7.89 11.89
C ALA A 234 46.04 6.85 13.01
N HIS A 235 44.83 6.74 13.56
CA HIS A 235 44.54 5.76 14.62
C HIS A 235 44.25 4.35 14.08
N ILE A 236 44.19 4.14 12.76
CA ILE A 236 43.99 2.83 12.16
C ILE A 236 45.36 2.15 12.00
N ALA A 237 45.51 0.98 12.59
CA ALA A 237 46.75 0.22 12.52
C ALA A 237 46.98 -0.40 11.13
N ASP A 238 45.95 -0.93 10.52
CA ASP A 238 46.02 -1.57 9.19
C ASP A 238 46.27 -0.54 8.08
N ALA A 239 47.38 -0.69 7.35
CA ALA A 239 47.78 0.22 6.29
C ALA A 239 46.79 0.21 5.09
N GLY A 240 46.20 -0.95 4.76
CA GLY A 240 45.23 -1.07 3.69
C GLY A 240 43.94 -0.32 3.99
N THR A 241 43.42 -0.48 5.18
CA THR A 241 42.23 0.25 5.65
C THR A 241 42.48 1.74 5.76
N ARG A 242 43.67 2.14 6.23
CA ARG A 242 44.10 3.56 6.30
C ARG A 242 44.09 4.19 4.92
N ALA A 243 44.70 3.52 3.93
CA ALA A 243 44.70 3.99 2.53
C ALA A 243 43.26 4.16 1.99
N LEU A 244 42.38 3.19 2.23
CA LEU A 244 40.99 3.28 1.83
C LEU A 244 40.24 4.47 2.45
N VAL A 245 40.53 4.79 3.72
CA VAL A 245 39.94 5.96 4.38
C VAL A 245 40.48 7.25 3.79
N THR A 246 41.79 7.32 3.52
CA THR A 246 42.44 8.49 2.92
C THR A 246 41.88 8.73 1.50
N ASP A 247 41.80 7.67 0.69
CA ASP A 247 41.21 7.74 -0.66
C ASP A 247 39.72 8.19 -0.63
N TYR A 248 38.95 7.68 0.34
CA TYR A 248 37.57 8.10 0.54
C TYR A 248 37.44 9.60 0.85
N VAL A 249 38.25 10.11 1.77
CA VAL A 249 38.26 11.53 2.17
C VAL A 249 38.67 12.40 0.98
N ALA A 250 39.76 12.03 0.26
CA ALA A 250 40.23 12.77 -0.91
C ALA A 250 39.15 12.80 -2.05
N ALA A 251 38.48 11.67 -2.28
CA ALA A 251 37.42 11.60 -3.26
C ALA A 251 36.15 12.41 -2.84
N GLN A 252 35.85 12.48 -1.54
CA GLN A 252 34.79 13.30 -0.98
C GLN A 252 35.06 14.80 -1.17
N GLU A 253 36.27 15.24 -0.86
CA GLU A 253 36.71 16.63 -1.07
C GLU A 253 36.66 17.02 -2.54
N ARG A 254 37.11 16.12 -3.45
CA ARG A 254 37.09 16.36 -4.87
C ARG A 254 35.66 16.44 -5.43
N ALA A 255 34.76 15.59 -4.93
CA ALA A 255 33.34 15.64 -5.28
C ALA A 255 32.71 16.96 -4.82
N ALA A 256 33.01 17.41 -3.62
CA ALA A 256 32.55 18.71 -3.08
C ALA A 256 33.06 19.90 -3.92
N THR A 257 34.32 19.88 -4.32
CA THR A 257 34.91 20.93 -5.19
C THR A 257 34.24 20.96 -6.56
N LEU A 258 34.04 19.78 -7.18
CA LEU A 258 33.33 19.68 -8.45
C LEU A 258 31.88 20.20 -8.35
N GLN A 259 31.21 19.93 -7.24
CA GLN A 259 29.84 20.41 -7.02
C GLN A 259 29.77 21.94 -6.86
N ALA A 260 30.76 22.54 -6.21
CA ALA A 260 30.92 24.01 -6.11
C ALA A 260 31.15 24.62 -7.51
N ASP A 261 32.05 24.02 -8.30
CA ASP A 261 32.35 24.45 -9.67
C ASP A 261 31.14 24.32 -10.61
N ILE A 262 30.39 23.24 -10.49
CA ILE A 262 29.13 23.03 -11.24
C ILE A 262 28.12 24.14 -10.92
N THR A 263 28.01 24.51 -9.65
CA THR A 263 27.09 25.57 -9.19
C THR A 263 27.51 26.93 -9.74
N GLU A 264 28.81 27.27 -9.67
CA GLU A 264 29.36 28.53 -10.21
C GLU A 264 29.16 28.61 -11.71
N LYS A 265 29.60 27.57 -12.44
CA LYS A 265 29.46 27.50 -13.90
C LYS A 265 28.01 27.47 -14.37
N GLY A 266 27.11 26.86 -13.57
CA GLY A 266 25.66 26.92 -13.81
C GLY A 266 25.09 28.33 -13.70
N ALA A 267 25.63 29.16 -12.79
CA ALA A 267 25.27 30.57 -12.71
C ALA A 267 25.79 31.37 -13.93
N GLN A 268 27.04 31.08 -14.35
CA GLN A 268 27.63 31.67 -15.56
C GLN A 268 26.85 31.28 -16.83
N LEU A 269 26.44 30.02 -16.96
CA LEU A 269 25.62 29.55 -18.07
C LEU A 269 24.32 30.32 -18.19
N ARG A 270 23.59 30.52 -17.10
CA ARG A 270 22.36 31.31 -17.08
C ARG A 270 22.58 32.78 -17.52
N GLN A 271 23.75 33.32 -17.28
CA GLN A 271 24.11 34.68 -17.70
C GLN A 271 24.41 34.75 -19.21
N ILE A 272 25.16 33.75 -19.74
CA ILE A 272 25.49 33.62 -21.17
C ILE A 272 24.20 33.35 -21.98
N GLU A 273 23.28 32.51 -21.51
CA GLU A 273 21.99 32.28 -22.15
C GLU A 273 21.15 33.56 -22.32
N LYS A 274 21.28 34.52 -21.38
CA LYS A 274 20.63 35.82 -21.49
C LYS A 274 21.27 36.73 -22.52
N THR A 275 22.57 36.58 -22.81
CA THR A 275 23.28 37.37 -23.82
C THR A 275 23.12 36.85 -25.22
N GLY A 276 22.53 35.62 -25.40
CA GLY A 276 22.24 35.01 -26.70
C GLY A 276 23.44 34.34 -27.41
N ASP A 277 24.57 34.19 -26.73
CA ASP A 277 25.74 33.48 -27.29
C ASP A 277 25.53 31.96 -27.16
N ALA A 278 24.94 31.37 -28.21
CA ALA A 278 24.61 29.95 -28.30
C ALA A 278 25.85 29.04 -28.28
N PHE A 279 26.99 29.50 -28.85
CA PHE A 279 28.20 28.70 -28.89
C PHE A 279 28.84 28.59 -27.48
N ALA A 280 29.07 29.72 -26.82
CA ALA A 280 29.60 29.75 -25.45
C ALA A 280 28.68 29.01 -24.46
N ALA A 281 27.36 29.11 -24.65
CA ALA A 281 26.39 28.39 -23.81
C ALA A 281 26.50 26.88 -23.99
N THR A 282 26.68 26.39 -25.25
CA THR A 282 26.82 24.95 -25.53
C THR A 282 28.13 24.39 -24.97
N GLU A 283 29.25 25.10 -25.16
CA GLU A 283 30.54 24.68 -24.60
C GLU A 283 30.53 24.59 -23.08
N LEU A 284 29.92 25.61 -22.41
CA LEU A 284 29.86 25.62 -20.95
C LEU A 284 28.94 24.53 -20.44
N ARG A 285 27.84 24.26 -21.15
CA ARG A 285 26.89 23.15 -20.81
C ARG A 285 27.63 21.82 -20.91
N TYR A 286 28.38 21.55 -21.95
CA TYR A 286 29.16 20.34 -22.10
C TYR A 286 30.18 20.18 -20.95
N ARG A 287 30.90 21.24 -20.56
CA ARG A 287 31.81 21.20 -19.42
C ARG A 287 31.10 20.87 -18.11
N ILE A 288 29.95 21.47 -17.86
CA ILE A 288 29.11 21.18 -16.68
C ILE A 288 28.67 19.71 -16.67
N ASP A 289 28.26 19.17 -17.80
CA ASP A 289 27.81 17.77 -17.90
C ASP A 289 28.96 16.78 -17.71
N MET A 290 30.16 17.09 -18.19
CA MET A 290 31.36 16.29 -17.90
C MET A 290 31.73 16.32 -16.42
N MET A 291 31.64 17.48 -15.76
CA MET A 291 31.89 17.60 -14.31
C MET A 291 30.84 16.84 -13.49
N LYS A 292 29.57 16.84 -13.91
CA LYS A 292 28.52 16.03 -13.28
C LYS A 292 28.80 14.54 -13.41
N LEU A 293 29.26 14.08 -14.57
CA LEU A 293 29.64 12.68 -14.79
C LEU A 293 30.80 12.26 -13.91
N GLU A 294 31.84 13.14 -13.77
CA GLU A 294 32.98 12.87 -12.89
C GLU A 294 32.55 12.85 -11.42
N ALA A 295 31.75 13.82 -10.98
CA ALA A 295 31.19 13.85 -9.61
C ALA A 295 30.37 12.58 -9.34
N GLY A 296 29.50 12.16 -10.24
CA GLY A 296 28.70 10.94 -10.10
C GLY A 296 29.56 9.66 -10.00
N LYS A 297 30.68 9.58 -10.72
CA LYS A 297 31.63 8.45 -10.58
C LYS A 297 32.31 8.44 -9.21
N LEU A 298 32.76 9.60 -8.75
CA LEU A 298 33.37 9.72 -7.41
C LEU A 298 32.38 9.39 -6.29
N GLU A 299 31.15 9.85 -6.42
CA GLU A 299 30.09 9.51 -5.46
C GLU A 299 29.80 8.00 -5.43
N ALA A 300 29.72 7.35 -6.60
CA ALA A 300 29.56 5.90 -6.70
C ALA A 300 30.70 5.12 -6.07
N GLN A 301 31.94 5.54 -6.31
CA GLN A 301 33.13 4.97 -5.68
C GLN A 301 33.12 5.18 -4.18
N ASN A 302 32.81 6.38 -3.70
CA ASN A 302 32.66 6.69 -2.28
C ASN A 302 31.61 5.84 -1.59
N LYS A 303 30.48 5.62 -2.26
CA LYS A 303 29.42 4.73 -1.78
C LYS A 303 29.94 3.31 -1.56
N GLN A 304 30.71 2.77 -2.51
CA GLN A 304 31.31 1.44 -2.40
C GLN A 304 32.39 1.37 -1.31
N SER A 305 33.29 2.34 -1.26
CA SER A 305 34.36 2.40 -0.25
C SER A 305 33.79 2.51 1.16
N LEU A 306 32.80 3.38 1.38
CA LEU A 306 32.16 3.51 2.69
C LEU A 306 31.38 2.24 3.08
N ALA A 307 30.75 1.57 2.12
CA ALA A 307 30.06 0.30 2.36
C ALA A 307 31.06 -0.79 2.77
N HIS A 308 32.24 -0.81 2.19
CA HIS A 308 33.32 -1.71 2.57
C HIS A 308 33.86 -1.38 3.96
N LEU A 309 34.21 -0.12 4.24
CA LEU A 309 34.72 0.34 5.54
C LEU A 309 33.72 0.06 6.68
N ARG A 310 32.44 0.16 6.45
CA ARG A 310 31.39 -0.15 7.44
C ARG A 310 31.28 -1.64 7.78
N LYS A 311 31.75 -2.54 6.91
CA LYS A 311 31.80 -3.99 7.16
C LYS A 311 32.98 -4.40 8.04
N LEU A 312 33.97 -3.53 8.21
CA LEU A 312 35.14 -3.83 9.00
C LEU A 312 34.87 -3.66 10.50
N ASN A 313 35.26 -4.66 11.26
CA ASN A 313 35.24 -4.66 12.73
C ASN A 313 36.61 -4.27 13.26
N PHE A 314 36.62 -3.31 14.16
CA PHE A 314 37.87 -2.85 14.82
C PHE A 314 37.82 -3.18 16.30
N VAL A 315 38.98 -3.43 16.86
CA VAL A 315 39.20 -3.54 18.31
C VAL A 315 40.14 -2.43 18.71
N ARG A 316 39.77 -1.70 19.75
CA ARG A 316 40.62 -0.64 20.30
C ARG A 316 41.57 -1.22 21.33
N ALA A 317 42.85 -1.00 21.12
CA ALA A 317 43.90 -1.42 22.08
C ALA A 317 44.87 -0.28 22.31
N ASP A 318 45.37 -0.17 23.54
CA ASP A 318 46.40 0.83 23.91
C ASP A 318 47.74 0.41 23.37
N ALA A 319 48.29 1.18 22.43
CA ALA A 319 49.59 0.92 21.84
C ALA A 319 50.69 1.57 22.71
N PRO A 320 51.65 0.78 23.27
CA PRO A 320 52.68 1.28 24.16
C PRO A 320 53.58 2.34 23.52
N GLU A 321 53.76 2.28 22.19
CA GLU A 321 54.67 3.13 21.44
C GLU A 321 54.14 4.54 21.15
N THR A 322 52.81 4.73 21.10
CA THR A 322 52.17 5.98 20.65
C THR A 322 51.42 6.74 21.74
N GLN A 323 51.36 6.20 22.97
CA GLN A 323 50.53 6.72 24.09
C GLN A 323 49.07 7.03 23.70
N SER A 324 48.61 6.52 22.54
CA SER A 324 47.25 6.69 22.04
C SER A 324 46.65 5.34 21.65
N ALA A 325 45.36 5.20 21.89
CA ALA A 325 44.66 3.98 21.54
C ALA A 325 44.54 3.83 20.00
N MET A 326 45.00 2.67 19.51
CA MET A 326 44.98 2.31 18.10
C MET A 326 43.80 1.37 17.79
N LEU A 327 43.30 1.44 16.56
CA LEU A 327 42.23 0.60 16.03
C LEU A 327 42.84 -0.51 15.16
N TYR A 328 42.73 -1.74 15.64
CA TYR A 328 43.16 -2.94 14.92
C TYR A 328 41.95 -3.62 14.30
N LEU A 329 42.12 -4.25 13.15
CA LEU A 329 41.10 -5.13 12.63
C LEU A 329 40.88 -6.31 13.58
N ASP A 330 39.63 -6.75 13.71
CA ASP A 330 39.29 -7.90 14.55
C ASP A 330 40.07 -9.14 14.08
N GLY A 331 40.72 -9.81 15.04
CA GLY A 331 41.62 -10.91 14.77
C GLY A 331 43.11 -10.51 14.40
N GLN A 332 43.41 -9.21 14.26
CA GLN A 332 44.79 -8.73 13.97
C GLN A 332 45.41 -7.95 15.14
N VAL A 333 44.86 -8.06 16.32
CA VAL A 333 45.41 -7.42 17.53
C VAL A 333 46.69 -8.13 17.93
N PRO A 334 47.82 -7.41 18.09
CA PRO A 334 49.09 -8.00 18.56
C PRO A 334 48.91 -8.66 19.92
N ALA A 335 49.54 -9.84 20.08
CA ALA A 335 49.49 -10.57 21.34
C ALA A 335 50.11 -9.75 22.50
N GLY A 336 49.39 -9.61 23.62
CA GLY A 336 49.84 -8.90 24.82
C GLY A 336 49.34 -7.45 24.95
N LEU A 337 48.59 -6.92 24.00
CA LEU A 337 47.92 -5.62 24.16
C LEU A 337 46.58 -5.77 24.88
N ALA A 338 46.33 -4.89 25.85
CA ALA A 338 45.04 -4.80 26.52
C ALA A 338 44.02 -4.17 25.59
N THR A 339 42.89 -4.85 25.38
CA THR A 339 41.79 -4.34 24.58
C THR A 339 40.67 -3.83 25.49
N ASP A 340 39.87 -2.89 24.98
CA ASP A 340 38.71 -2.37 25.71
C ASP A 340 37.49 -3.33 25.70
N GLY A 341 37.61 -4.49 25.04
CA GLY A 341 36.57 -5.51 24.96
C GLY A 341 35.38 -5.15 24.06
N ASN A 342 35.43 -3.99 23.40
CA ASN A 342 34.35 -3.53 22.49
C ASN A 342 34.75 -3.77 21.03
N GLN A 343 33.75 -4.14 20.23
CA GLN A 343 33.87 -4.13 18.76
C GLN A 343 33.46 -2.76 18.25
N TRP A 344 34.33 -2.10 17.51
CA TRP A 344 34.10 -0.77 16.96
C TRP A 344 33.87 -0.82 15.47
N HIS A 345 32.90 -0.01 14.99
CA HIS A 345 32.57 0.12 13.57
C HIS A 345 32.60 1.58 13.14
N ILE A 346 33.08 1.85 11.93
CA ILE A 346 33.04 3.17 11.33
C ILE A 346 31.59 3.47 10.92
N LYS A 347 30.97 4.46 11.54
CA LYS A 347 29.61 4.90 11.25
C LYS A 347 29.56 5.98 10.17
N LYS A 348 30.43 6.97 10.28
CA LYS A 348 30.52 8.13 9.40
C LYS A 348 31.93 8.66 9.38
N ILE A 349 32.32 9.20 8.24
CA ILE A 349 33.59 9.93 8.08
C ILE A 349 33.20 11.36 7.68
N GLU A 350 33.54 12.34 8.50
CA GLU A 350 33.25 13.76 8.28
C GLU A 350 34.47 14.58 8.56
N ASP A 351 34.85 15.44 7.63
CA ASP A 351 36.01 16.33 7.73
C ASP A 351 37.32 15.59 8.19
N GLY A 352 37.54 14.39 7.61
CA GLY A 352 38.68 13.54 7.96
C GLY A 352 38.60 12.88 9.34
N LYS A 353 37.51 13.06 10.09
CA LYS A 353 37.29 12.42 11.39
C LYS A 353 36.43 11.17 11.23
N LEU A 354 36.89 10.08 11.78
CA LEU A 354 36.19 8.82 11.89
C LEU A 354 35.27 8.85 13.09
N ASN A 355 33.98 8.77 12.88
CA ASN A 355 33.01 8.58 13.94
C ASN A 355 32.78 7.08 14.13
N LEU A 356 33.26 6.52 15.23
CA LEU A 356 33.21 5.12 15.58
C LEU A 356 32.14 4.87 16.64
N THR A 357 31.44 3.76 16.48
CA THR A 357 30.52 3.26 17.49
C THR A 357 30.93 1.88 17.93
N GLY A 358 31.04 1.70 19.27
CA GLY A 358 31.26 0.42 19.91
C GLY A 358 30.06 0.06 20.79
N GLY A 359 29.87 -1.23 21.06
CA GLY A 359 28.72 -1.70 21.80
C GLY A 359 27.43 -1.68 20.97
N GLY A 360 26.28 -1.56 21.62
CA GLY A 360 24.99 -1.54 20.93
C GLY A 360 24.61 -0.17 20.36
N ASP A 361 23.87 -0.17 19.28
CA ASP A 361 23.43 1.05 18.60
C ASP A 361 22.25 1.70 19.33
N VAL A 362 22.35 3.01 19.61
CA VAL A 362 21.31 3.83 20.20
C VAL A 362 20.84 4.91 19.23
N VAL A 363 19.69 5.49 19.50
CA VAL A 363 19.08 6.56 18.68
C VAL A 363 20.04 7.76 18.55
N GLY A 364 20.68 8.16 19.66
CA GLY A 364 21.59 9.28 19.69
C GLY A 364 20.89 10.63 19.79
N ASN A 365 21.55 11.70 19.34
CA ASN A 365 21.05 13.06 19.48
C ASN A 365 19.81 13.28 18.57
N ILE A 366 18.72 13.71 19.19
CA ILE A 366 17.52 14.16 18.51
C ILE A 366 17.49 15.70 18.63
N PRO A 367 17.43 16.44 17.51
CA PRO A 367 17.31 17.89 17.57
C PRO A 367 16.11 18.28 18.43
N ALA A 368 16.35 19.14 19.43
CA ALA A 368 15.26 19.67 20.24
C ALA A 368 14.52 20.77 19.45
N GLY A 369 13.20 20.76 19.55
CA GLY A 369 12.36 21.76 18.91
C GLY A 369 11.38 21.19 17.91
N LEU A 370 10.50 22.09 17.43
CA LEU A 370 9.51 21.78 16.41
C LEU A 370 10.18 21.70 15.02
N PRO A 371 9.57 20.97 14.06
CA PRO A 371 10.10 20.92 12.70
C PRO A 371 10.16 22.33 12.08
N SER A 372 11.33 22.69 11.56
CA SER A 372 11.49 23.95 10.83
C SER A 372 10.84 23.87 9.46
N PHE A 373 10.38 25.00 8.96
CA PHE A 373 9.86 25.12 7.61
C PHE A 373 11.02 24.92 6.60
N ARG A 374 10.87 23.98 5.69
CA ARG A 374 11.83 23.68 4.63
C ARG A 374 11.09 23.48 3.31
N LEU A 375 11.50 24.19 2.27
CA LEU A 375 10.98 23.99 0.93
C LEU A 375 11.58 22.71 0.33
N PRO A 376 10.75 21.74 -0.14
CA PRO A 376 11.26 20.60 -0.90
C PRO A 376 12.00 21.08 -2.16
N THR A 377 13.15 20.51 -2.42
CA THR A 377 13.93 20.82 -3.65
C THR A 377 13.24 20.15 -4.84
N LEU A 378 12.75 20.97 -5.78
CA LEU A 378 12.10 20.50 -6.99
C LEU A 378 13.14 20.31 -8.08
N SER A 379 13.51 19.06 -8.35
CA SER A 379 14.29 18.66 -9.53
C SER A 379 13.36 17.91 -10.48
N PHE A 380 13.33 18.31 -11.74
CA PHE A 380 12.49 17.66 -12.75
C PHE A 380 12.83 16.17 -12.90
N ASP A 381 14.12 15.83 -12.89
CA ASP A 381 14.58 14.44 -12.99
C ASP A 381 14.15 13.61 -11.79
N ALA A 382 14.25 14.17 -10.58
CA ALA A 382 13.78 13.49 -9.36
C ALA A 382 12.25 13.29 -9.36
N VAL A 383 11.48 14.27 -9.87
CA VAL A 383 10.02 14.15 -10.02
C VAL A 383 9.68 13.00 -10.96
N LEU A 384 10.34 12.89 -12.11
CA LEU A 384 10.08 11.81 -13.08
C LEU A 384 10.43 10.43 -12.48
N GLN A 385 11.56 10.31 -11.79
CA GLN A 385 11.99 9.05 -11.15
C GLN A 385 11.05 8.61 -10.02
N LEU A 386 10.50 9.56 -9.27
CA LEU A 386 9.61 9.27 -8.15
C LEU A 386 8.12 9.18 -8.53
N LEU A 387 7.73 9.54 -9.76
CA LEU A 387 6.33 9.66 -10.14
C LEU A 387 5.53 8.37 -9.97
N SER A 388 6.08 7.25 -10.43
CA SER A 388 5.45 5.93 -10.27
C SER A 388 5.28 5.55 -8.80
N ALA A 389 6.35 5.70 -8.01
CA ALA A 389 6.31 5.41 -6.58
C ALA A 389 5.34 6.32 -5.84
N ALA A 390 5.33 7.62 -6.14
CA ALA A 390 4.41 8.59 -5.54
C ALA A 390 2.95 8.24 -5.82
N PHE A 391 2.63 7.86 -7.06
CA PHE A 391 1.27 7.46 -7.45
C PHE A 391 0.83 6.19 -6.70
N ILE A 392 1.68 5.18 -6.63
CA ILE A 392 1.36 3.92 -5.95
C ILE A 392 1.23 4.15 -4.43
N ILE A 393 2.16 4.91 -3.83
CA ILE A 393 2.07 5.27 -2.41
C ILE A 393 0.79 6.05 -2.14
N ALA A 394 0.40 7.00 -2.99
CA ALA A 394 -0.84 7.76 -2.85
C ALA A 394 -2.08 6.84 -2.85
N LEU A 395 -2.13 5.86 -3.76
CA LEU A 395 -3.23 4.91 -3.85
C LEU A 395 -3.28 3.96 -2.64
N VAL A 396 -2.14 3.35 -2.26
CA VAL A 396 -2.06 2.42 -1.13
C VAL A 396 -2.39 3.13 0.17
N ALA A 397 -1.81 4.32 0.39
CA ALA A 397 -2.10 5.14 1.55
C ALA A 397 -3.59 5.48 1.65
N PHE A 398 -4.23 5.86 0.54
CA PHE A 398 -5.65 6.15 0.53
C PHE A 398 -6.49 4.90 0.80
N MET A 399 -6.14 3.75 0.22
CA MET A 399 -6.87 2.50 0.45
C MET A 399 -6.81 2.05 1.91
N GLU A 400 -5.64 2.15 2.54
CA GLU A 400 -5.47 1.87 3.96
C GLU A 400 -6.32 2.82 4.80
N CYS A 401 -6.25 4.10 4.49
CA CYS A 401 -7.02 5.17 5.13
C CYS A 401 -8.54 4.94 5.01
N ILE A 402 -9.07 4.76 3.80
CA ILE A 402 -10.51 4.65 3.56
C ILE A 402 -11.09 3.35 4.12
N SER A 403 -10.33 2.24 4.09
CA SER A 403 -10.75 0.97 4.67
C SER A 403 -10.97 1.11 6.17
N MET A 404 -10.03 1.78 6.87
CA MET A 404 -10.16 2.06 8.30
C MET A 404 -11.28 3.05 8.58
N ALA A 405 -11.36 4.13 7.80
CA ALA A 405 -12.42 5.14 7.96
C ALA A 405 -13.82 4.52 7.79
N LYS A 406 -14.02 3.62 6.81
CA LYS A 406 -15.26 2.86 6.63
C LYS A 406 -15.55 1.94 7.83
N ALA A 407 -14.56 1.23 8.34
CA ALA A 407 -14.73 0.37 9.51
C ALA A 407 -15.11 1.15 10.78
N LEU A 408 -14.55 2.34 10.97
CA LEU A 408 -14.92 3.27 12.05
C LEU A 408 -16.32 3.83 11.85
N ALA A 409 -16.64 4.29 10.64
CA ALA A 409 -17.95 4.84 10.27
C ALA A 409 -19.08 3.84 10.52
N ALA A 410 -18.86 2.56 10.20
CA ALA A 410 -19.82 1.49 10.48
C ALA A 410 -20.10 1.32 11.98
N ARG A 411 -19.09 1.49 12.85
CA ARG A 411 -19.23 1.38 14.31
C ARG A 411 -19.82 2.64 14.94
N THR A 412 -19.48 3.80 14.42
CA THR A 412 -19.88 5.11 14.97
C THR A 412 -21.10 5.71 14.28
N LYS A 413 -21.64 5.04 13.24
CA LYS A 413 -22.79 5.46 12.42
C LYS A 413 -22.63 6.86 11.82
N GLN A 414 -21.38 7.28 11.52
CA GLN A 414 -21.11 8.56 10.89
C GLN A 414 -21.08 8.41 9.36
N ARG A 415 -21.45 9.48 8.67
CA ARG A 415 -21.31 9.57 7.20
C ARG A 415 -19.86 9.86 6.85
N LEU A 416 -19.31 9.08 5.92
CA LEU A 416 -17.97 9.21 5.40
C LEU A 416 -18.03 9.69 3.94
N ASP A 417 -17.22 10.68 3.60
CA ASP A 417 -17.01 11.13 2.21
C ASP A 417 -15.57 10.76 1.78
N PRO A 418 -15.41 9.78 0.88
CA PRO A 418 -14.08 9.36 0.42
C PRO A 418 -13.29 10.46 -0.29
N ASN A 419 -13.97 11.37 -1.02
CA ASN A 419 -13.29 12.46 -1.71
C ASN A 419 -12.77 13.51 -0.71
N GLN A 420 -13.58 13.83 0.29
CA GLN A 420 -13.15 14.72 1.37
C GLN A 420 -12.00 14.12 2.18
N GLU A 421 -12.01 12.79 2.37
CA GLU A 421 -10.90 12.11 3.05
C GLU A 421 -9.61 12.21 2.23
N LEU A 422 -9.67 12.02 0.90
CA LEU A 422 -8.54 12.25 -0.01
C LEU A 422 -7.98 13.67 0.07
N ILE A 423 -8.87 14.67 0.09
CA ILE A 423 -8.46 16.08 0.26
C ILE A 423 -7.75 16.26 1.60
N GLY A 424 -8.29 15.71 2.68
CA GLY A 424 -7.69 15.75 4.01
C GLY A 424 -6.29 15.13 4.07
N GLN A 425 -6.14 13.92 3.53
CA GLN A 425 -4.85 13.23 3.45
C GLN A 425 -3.86 13.97 2.52
N GLY A 426 -4.36 14.52 1.40
CA GLY A 426 -3.56 15.34 0.49
C GLY A 426 -2.99 16.60 1.18
N ILE A 427 -3.83 17.36 1.89
CA ILE A 427 -3.42 18.54 2.65
C ILE A 427 -2.45 18.14 3.77
N ALA A 428 -2.70 17.01 4.44
CA ALA A 428 -1.82 16.50 5.49
C ALA A 428 -0.40 16.20 4.96
N ASN A 429 -0.30 15.53 3.82
CA ASN A 429 0.99 15.23 3.19
C ASN A 429 1.65 16.47 2.59
N MET A 430 0.91 17.33 1.87
CA MET A 430 1.48 18.56 1.35
C MET A 430 2.00 19.47 2.48
N GLY A 431 1.18 19.73 3.50
CA GLY A 431 1.61 20.53 4.64
C GLY A 431 2.76 19.87 5.41
N GLY A 432 2.70 18.54 5.59
CA GLY A 432 3.75 17.76 6.21
C GLY A 432 5.10 17.89 5.48
N ALA A 433 5.11 17.90 4.15
CA ALA A 433 6.33 18.03 3.34
C ALA A 433 7.11 19.32 3.66
N PHE A 434 6.41 20.43 3.90
CA PHE A 434 7.03 21.71 4.28
C PHE A 434 7.55 21.72 5.71
N PHE A 435 7.05 20.83 6.57
CA PHE A 435 7.48 20.66 7.97
C PHE A 435 8.22 19.35 8.18
N GLN A 436 9.00 18.93 7.19
CA GLN A 436 9.94 17.81 7.26
C GLN A 436 9.29 16.46 7.61
N SER A 437 8.05 16.22 7.16
CA SER A 437 7.40 14.93 7.27
C SER A 437 7.69 14.08 6.04
N TYR A 438 7.70 12.76 6.20
CA TYR A 438 7.63 11.81 5.10
C TYR A 438 6.18 11.32 4.90
N PRO A 439 5.84 10.57 3.82
CA PRO A 439 4.46 10.24 3.52
C PRO A 439 3.71 9.59 4.68
N ALA A 440 2.53 10.12 4.98
CA ALA A 440 1.65 9.69 6.06
C ALA A 440 0.31 9.20 5.54
N THR A 441 -0.38 8.39 6.34
CA THR A 441 -1.74 7.93 6.06
C THR A 441 -2.49 7.58 7.33
N GLY A 442 -3.77 7.15 7.19
CA GLY A 442 -4.59 6.69 8.30
C GLY A 442 -4.09 5.38 8.90
N SER A 443 -3.81 5.36 10.19
CA SER A 443 -3.29 4.22 10.94
C SER A 443 -4.42 3.36 11.52
N PHE A 444 -4.44 2.05 11.24
CA PHE A 444 -5.38 1.09 11.85
C PHE A 444 -5.28 1.08 13.38
N THR A 445 -4.06 0.93 13.90
CA THR A 445 -3.84 0.84 15.35
C THR A 445 -4.11 2.16 16.05
N GLY A 446 -3.67 3.27 15.47
CA GLY A 446 -3.91 4.61 15.99
C GLY A 446 -5.40 4.93 16.08
N SER A 447 -6.13 4.66 15.00
CA SER A 447 -7.58 4.91 14.92
C SER A 447 -8.39 4.02 15.88
N ALA A 448 -7.99 2.75 16.02
CA ALA A 448 -8.62 1.84 16.99
C ALA A 448 -8.41 2.32 18.44
N ILE A 449 -7.21 2.82 18.76
CA ILE A 449 -6.90 3.41 20.06
C ILE A 449 -7.74 4.66 20.31
N ASN A 450 -7.85 5.57 19.33
CA ASN A 450 -8.68 6.76 19.40
C ASN A 450 -10.14 6.41 19.76
N LEU A 451 -10.71 5.46 19.01
CA LEU A 451 -12.09 5.02 19.28
C LEU A 451 -12.25 4.39 20.65
N GLN A 452 -11.32 3.50 21.06
CA GLN A 452 -11.36 2.83 22.37
C GLN A 452 -11.12 3.79 23.54
N ALA A 453 -10.37 4.85 23.32
CA ALA A 453 -10.11 5.88 24.34
C ALA A 453 -11.24 6.91 24.45
N GLY A 454 -12.24 6.83 23.56
CA GLY A 454 -13.44 7.67 23.63
C GLY A 454 -13.40 8.93 22.77
N ALA A 455 -12.58 8.96 21.71
CA ALA A 455 -12.56 10.06 20.74
C ALA A 455 -13.93 10.25 20.09
N GLN A 456 -14.44 11.47 20.10
CA GLN A 456 -15.72 11.85 19.52
C GLN A 456 -15.57 12.77 18.32
N THR A 457 -14.50 13.57 18.27
CA THR A 457 -14.20 14.46 17.14
C THR A 457 -12.74 14.38 16.73
N GLY A 458 -12.38 15.06 15.63
CA GLY A 458 -10.99 15.17 15.19
C GLY A 458 -10.08 15.92 16.15
N PHE A 459 -10.61 16.62 17.17
CA PHE A 459 -9.80 17.24 18.22
C PHE A 459 -8.92 16.22 18.95
N ALA A 460 -9.33 14.95 19.03
CA ALA A 460 -8.46 13.91 19.57
C ALA A 460 -7.11 13.84 18.85
N MET A 461 -7.09 13.99 17.53
CA MET A 461 -5.84 13.99 16.75
C MET A 461 -5.10 15.35 16.84
N VAL A 462 -5.81 16.45 17.01
CA VAL A 462 -5.17 17.76 17.30
C VAL A 462 -4.43 17.67 18.64
N PHE A 463 -5.06 17.16 19.67
CA PHE A 463 -4.41 16.93 20.97
C PHE A 463 -3.26 15.92 20.87
N ASN A 464 -3.43 14.83 20.10
CA ASN A 464 -2.35 13.89 19.84
C ASN A 464 -1.12 14.61 19.25
N GLY A 465 -1.30 15.38 18.18
CA GLY A 465 -0.22 16.16 17.59
C GLY A 465 0.42 17.14 18.58
N LEU A 466 -0.36 17.86 19.38
CA LEU A 466 0.16 18.75 20.41
C LEU A 466 1.02 18.01 21.44
N PHE A 467 0.63 16.82 21.88
CA PHE A 467 1.42 16.02 22.82
C PHE A 467 2.71 15.48 22.17
N VAL A 468 2.68 15.15 20.87
CA VAL A 468 3.91 14.85 20.11
C VAL A 468 4.81 16.08 20.04
N GLY A 469 4.24 17.27 19.81
CA GLY A 469 4.98 18.53 19.86
C GLY A 469 5.62 18.81 21.22
N LEU A 470 4.91 18.56 22.31
CA LEU A 470 5.48 18.65 23.67
C LEU A 470 6.62 17.63 23.88
N THR A 471 6.50 16.42 23.33
CA THR A 471 7.57 15.43 23.34
C THR A 471 8.81 15.94 22.61
N LEU A 472 8.65 16.55 21.45
CA LEU A 472 9.74 17.15 20.67
C LEU A 472 10.43 18.31 21.41
N LEU A 473 9.69 19.10 22.18
CA LEU A 473 10.22 20.24 22.91
C LEU A 473 10.96 19.85 24.19
N PHE A 474 10.47 18.84 24.91
CA PHE A 474 10.92 18.59 26.28
C PHE A 474 11.48 17.18 26.51
N LEU A 475 11.06 16.15 25.75
CA LEU A 475 11.40 14.77 26.06
C LEU A 475 12.49 14.18 25.14
N THR A 476 12.89 14.86 24.09
CA THR A 476 13.91 14.37 23.13
C THR A 476 15.27 14.06 23.77
N PRO A 477 15.80 14.81 24.73
CA PRO A 477 17.08 14.47 25.37
C PRO A 477 17.07 13.11 26.09
N TYR A 478 15.92 12.74 26.65
CA TYR A 478 15.77 11.47 27.39
C TYR A 478 15.73 10.25 26.48
N LEU A 479 15.48 10.44 25.18
CA LEU A 479 15.45 9.38 24.17
C LEU A 479 16.84 9.07 23.57
N TYR A 480 17.87 9.80 23.96
CA TYR A 480 19.24 9.62 23.44
C TYR A 480 19.73 8.17 23.57
N HIS A 481 19.55 7.56 24.74
CA HIS A 481 20.00 6.20 25.07
C HIS A 481 19.06 5.09 24.63
N LEU A 482 17.99 5.41 23.89
CA LEU A 482 17.03 4.40 23.39
C LEU A 482 17.73 3.44 22.42
N PRO A 483 17.77 2.12 22.70
CA PRO A 483 18.40 1.14 21.82
C PRO A 483 17.63 1.03 20.50
N LYS A 484 18.32 1.03 19.37
CA LYS A 484 17.69 0.79 18.07
C LYS A 484 17.11 -0.62 17.98
N ALA A 485 17.70 -1.59 18.65
CA ALA A 485 17.16 -2.93 18.82
C ALA A 485 15.71 -2.91 19.36
N THR A 486 15.41 -2.05 20.33
CA THR A 486 14.04 -1.87 20.85
C THR A 486 13.08 -1.36 19.77
N LEU A 487 13.53 -0.43 18.92
CA LEU A 487 12.74 0.04 17.79
C LEU A 487 12.48 -1.08 16.77
N GLY A 488 13.48 -1.91 16.47
CA GLY A 488 13.35 -3.10 15.63
C GLY A 488 12.32 -4.09 16.16
N VAL A 489 12.30 -4.33 17.49
CA VAL A 489 11.27 -5.18 18.13
C VAL A 489 9.86 -4.57 18.01
N ILE A 490 9.73 -3.25 18.17
CA ILE A 490 8.45 -2.55 17.97
C ILE A 490 7.92 -2.76 16.56
N ILE A 491 8.80 -2.63 15.55
CA ILE A 491 8.44 -2.85 14.15
C ILE A 491 8.02 -4.31 13.94
N LEU A 492 8.83 -5.26 14.42
CA LEU A 492 8.53 -6.70 14.29
C LEU A 492 7.15 -7.06 14.85
N LEU A 493 6.84 -6.59 16.05
CA LEU A 493 5.52 -6.82 16.67
C LEU A 493 4.38 -6.10 15.96
N ALA A 494 4.64 -4.93 15.37
CA ALA A 494 3.63 -4.20 14.60
C ALA A 494 3.29 -4.94 13.31
N VAL A 495 4.30 -5.41 12.55
CA VAL A 495 4.08 -6.08 11.26
C VAL A 495 3.62 -7.53 11.40
N ALA A 496 3.88 -8.19 12.51
CA ALA A 496 3.37 -9.54 12.79
C ALA A 496 1.84 -9.62 12.68
N SER A 497 1.13 -8.52 13.01
CA SER A 497 -0.33 -8.43 12.87
C SER A 497 -0.81 -8.28 11.42
N LEU A 498 0.07 -7.96 10.47
CA LEU A 498 -0.25 -7.80 9.06
C LEU A 498 -0.18 -9.14 8.31
N VAL A 499 0.51 -10.13 8.87
CA VAL A 499 0.59 -11.48 8.29
C VAL A 499 -0.71 -12.23 8.57
N THR A 500 -1.53 -12.39 7.54
CA THR A 500 -2.87 -12.98 7.64
C THR A 500 -3.07 -14.16 6.68
N PRO A 501 -2.41 -15.31 6.92
CA PRO A 501 -2.52 -16.49 6.04
C PRO A 501 -3.94 -17.04 5.97
N ALA A 502 -4.73 -16.88 7.04
CA ALA A 502 -6.13 -17.29 7.05
C ALA A 502 -6.96 -16.49 6.03
N ALA A 503 -6.69 -15.19 5.86
CA ALA A 503 -7.36 -14.35 4.86
C ALA A 503 -6.99 -14.77 3.43
N LEU A 504 -5.72 -15.09 3.17
CA LEU A 504 -5.28 -15.64 1.87
C LEU A 504 -5.99 -16.95 1.53
N LYS A 505 -6.06 -17.87 2.51
CA LYS A 505 -6.79 -19.14 2.36
C LYS A 505 -8.28 -18.93 2.12
N HIS A 506 -8.90 -17.97 2.80
CA HIS A 506 -10.30 -17.60 2.60
C HIS A 506 -10.54 -17.06 1.18
N THR A 507 -9.70 -16.13 0.72
CA THR A 507 -9.78 -15.58 -0.65
C THR A 507 -9.68 -16.69 -1.70
N TRP A 508 -8.76 -17.65 -1.53
CA TRP A 508 -8.63 -18.81 -2.42
C TRP A 508 -9.88 -19.68 -2.44
N LYS A 509 -10.51 -19.91 -1.27
CA LYS A 509 -11.75 -20.69 -1.18
C LYS A 509 -12.95 -19.96 -1.76
N ALA A 510 -13.02 -18.64 -1.57
CA ALA A 510 -14.11 -17.82 -2.10
C ALA A 510 -14.08 -17.75 -3.63
N ASN A 511 -12.89 -17.52 -4.20
CA ASN A 511 -12.70 -17.49 -5.65
C ASN A 511 -11.24 -17.80 -6.00
N LYS A 512 -11.03 -18.86 -6.78
CA LYS A 512 -9.69 -19.32 -7.16
C LYS A 512 -8.90 -18.26 -7.95
N ALA A 513 -9.56 -17.50 -8.85
CA ALA A 513 -8.90 -16.47 -9.63
C ALA A 513 -8.43 -15.29 -8.75
N ASP A 514 -9.24 -14.90 -7.76
CA ASP A 514 -8.85 -13.89 -6.78
C ASP A 514 -7.70 -14.39 -5.87
N GLY A 515 -7.71 -15.70 -5.56
CA GLY A 515 -6.60 -16.36 -4.88
C GLY A 515 -5.30 -16.34 -5.70
N VAL A 516 -5.38 -16.56 -7.02
CA VAL A 516 -4.23 -16.44 -7.94
C VAL A 516 -3.69 -15.00 -7.95
N VAL A 517 -4.58 -14.00 -8.04
CA VAL A 517 -4.18 -12.59 -7.97
C VAL A 517 -3.39 -12.29 -6.69
N ALA A 518 -3.93 -12.72 -5.53
CA ALA A 518 -3.26 -12.53 -4.25
C ALA A 518 -1.91 -13.25 -4.19
N GLY A 519 -1.84 -14.51 -4.67
CA GLY A 519 -0.61 -15.31 -4.71
C GLY A 519 0.45 -14.73 -5.63
N VAL A 520 0.07 -14.30 -6.84
CA VAL A 520 0.99 -13.66 -7.79
C VAL A 520 1.50 -12.33 -7.23
N THR A 521 0.60 -11.50 -6.69
CA THR A 521 1.00 -10.24 -6.05
C THR A 521 1.99 -10.48 -4.92
N PHE A 522 1.72 -11.45 -4.05
CA PHE A 522 2.62 -11.85 -2.96
C PHE A 522 4.00 -12.26 -3.50
N ALA A 523 4.03 -13.19 -4.45
CA ALA A 523 5.28 -13.72 -5.00
C ALA A 523 6.11 -12.63 -5.70
N VAL A 524 5.47 -11.82 -6.56
CA VAL A 524 6.15 -10.74 -7.28
C VAL A 524 6.67 -9.68 -6.32
N THR A 525 5.89 -9.29 -5.30
CA THR A 525 6.35 -8.32 -4.29
C THR A 525 7.58 -8.82 -3.56
N LEU A 526 7.61 -10.10 -3.18
CA LEU A 526 8.75 -10.69 -2.47
C LEU A 526 10.00 -10.80 -3.36
N LEU A 527 9.83 -11.24 -4.61
CA LEU A 527 10.94 -11.44 -5.56
C LEU A 527 11.49 -10.13 -6.12
N ALA A 528 10.64 -9.12 -6.32
CA ALA A 528 11.03 -7.83 -6.85
C ALA A 528 11.59 -6.87 -5.79
N ALA A 529 11.58 -7.23 -4.52
CA ALA A 529 12.11 -6.37 -3.46
C ALA A 529 13.59 -6.02 -3.72
N PRO A 530 13.97 -4.72 -3.63
CA PRO A 530 13.25 -3.65 -2.94
C PRO A 530 12.16 -2.93 -3.77
N HIS A 531 11.98 -3.19 -5.05
CA HIS A 531 11.00 -2.53 -5.92
C HIS A 531 9.56 -3.05 -5.66
N LEU A 532 8.98 -2.69 -4.53
CA LEU A 532 7.67 -3.18 -4.08
C LEU A 532 6.50 -2.70 -4.96
N ASP A 533 6.67 -1.57 -5.62
CA ASP A 533 5.72 -0.99 -6.57
C ASP A 533 5.37 -1.96 -7.71
N LYS A 534 6.35 -2.72 -8.22
CA LYS A 534 6.14 -3.73 -9.27
C LYS A 534 5.12 -4.80 -8.87
N GLY A 535 5.14 -5.23 -7.59
CA GLY A 535 4.19 -6.22 -7.08
C GLY A 535 2.75 -5.74 -7.16
N ILE A 536 2.50 -4.50 -6.74
CA ILE A 536 1.17 -3.89 -6.78
C ILE A 536 0.71 -3.67 -8.22
N LEU A 537 1.59 -3.13 -9.08
CA LEU A 537 1.27 -2.88 -10.49
C LEU A 537 0.89 -4.16 -11.23
N ILE A 538 1.70 -5.21 -11.10
CA ILE A 538 1.44 -6.51 -11.75
C ILE A 538 0.17 -7.14 -11.17
N GLY A 539 -0.03 -7.08 -9.86
CA GLY A 539 -1.25 -7.56 -9.22
C GLY A 539 -2.51 -6.83 -9.69
N ALA A 540 -2.44 -5.50 -9.77
CA ALA A 540 -3.55 -4.67 -10.26
C ALA A 540 -3.85 -4.92 -11.74
N ALA A 541 -2.81 -5.02 -12.58
CA ALA A 541 -2.96 -5.36 -13.99
C ALA A 541 -3.60 -6.75 -14.19
N LEU A 542 -3.16 -7.75 -13.41
CA LEU A 542 -3.75 -9.09 -13.42
C LEU A 542 -5.20 -9.08 -12.95
N ALA A 543 -5.51 -8.35 -11.88
CA ALA A 543 -6.89 -8.21 -11.39
C ALA A 543 -7.81 -7.58 -12.43
N LEU A 544 -7.34 -6.52 -13.10
CA LEU A 544 -8.07 -5.86 -14.19
C LEU A 544 -8.25 -6.78 -15.39
N ALA A 545 -7.20 -7.50 -15.80
CA ALA A 545 -7.26 -8.46 -16.90
C ALA A 545 -8.29 -9.57 -16.62
N LEU A 546 -8.32 -10.12 -15.39
CA LEU A 546 -9.30 -11.13 -14.99
C LEU A 546 -10.72 -10.56 -14.89
N TYR A 547 -10.87 -9.31 -14.47
CA TYR A 547 -12.16 -8.62 -14.48
C TYR A 547 -12.68 -8.48 -15.92
N LEU A 548 -11.83 -8.00 -16.85
CA LEU A 548 -12.18 -7.88 -18.26
C LEU A 548 -12.54 -9.26 -18.86
N TYR A 549 -11.71 -10.28 -18.60
CA TYR A 549 -11.99 -11.64 -19.08
C TYR A 549 -13.33 -12.18 -18.60
N ARG A 550 -13.68 -11.98 -17.33
CA ARG A 550 -15.00 -12.39 -16.77
C ARG A 550 -16.16 -11.63 -17.40
N THR A 551 -15.97 -10.35 -17.71
CA THR A 551 -16.98 -9.52 -18.36
C THR A 551 -17.16 -9.88 -19.83
N MET A 552 -16.09 -10.31 -20.51
CA MET A 552 -16.13 -10.78 -21.90
C MET A 552 -16.84 -12.14 -22.05
N LYS A 553 -16.80 -13.01 -21.03
CA LYS A 553 -17.44 -14.33 -21.03
C LYS A 553 -18.37 -14.47 -19.84
N PRO A 554 -19.53 -13.79 -19.85
CA PRO A 554 -20.54 -13.95 -18.81
C PRO A 554 -21.12 -15.37 -18.84
N ARG A 555 -21.75 -15.77 -17.74
CA ARG A 555 -22.38 -17.09 -17.68
C ARG A 555 -23.58 -17.12 -18.62
N VAL A 556 -23.64 -18.17 -19.43
CA VAL A 556 -24.82 -18.52 -20.22
C VAL A 556 -25.34 -19.87 -19.74
N ALA A 557 -26.64 -19.96 -19.56
CA ALA A 557 -27.32 -21.18 -19.14
C ALA A 557 -28.40 -21.56 -20.13
N GLN A 558 -28.36 -22.78 -20.67
CA GLN A 558 -29.52 -23.39 -21.29
C GLN A 558 -30.44 -23.85 -20.18
N LEU A 559 -31.73 -23.57 -20.33
CA LEU A 559 -32.73 -23.76 -19.27
C LEU A 559 -33.64 -24.95 -19.59
N GLY A 560 -33.89 -25.76 -18.56
CA GLY A 560 -34.88 -26.82 -18.54
C GLY A 560 -35.93 -26.52 -17.48
N ARG A 561 -37.14 -27.12 -17.61
CA ARG A 561 -38.23 -26.87 -16.68
C ARG A 561 -38.18 -27.81 -15.49
N TYR A 562 -38.21 -27.24 -14.29
CA TYR A 562 -38.21 -28.00 -13.03
C TYR A 562 -39.67 -28.30 -12.62
N ALA A 563 -39.86 -29.30 -11.73
CA ALA A 563 -41.20 -29.75 -11.30
C ALA A 563 -42.06 -28.66 -10.63
N ASP A 564 -41.42 -27.62 -10.05
CA ASP A 564 -42.12 -26.46 -9.48
C ASP A 564 -42.53 -25.41 -10.51
N GLY A 565 -42.24 -25.63 -11.80
CA GLY A 565 -42.53 -24.76 -12.92
C GLY A 565 -41.42 -23.72 -13.20
N THR A 566 -40.36 -23.62 -12.38
CA THR A 566 -39.24 -22.69 -12.61
C THR A 566 -38.29 -23.21 -13.70
N LEU A 567 -37.64 -22.29 -14.40
CA LEU A 567 -36.54 -22.63 -15.33
C LEU A 567 -35.21 -22.70 -14.62
N ARG A 568 -34.49 -23.80 -14.80
CA ARG A 568 -33.17 -24.03 -14.16
C ARG A 568 -32.13 -24.47 -15.19
N ASP A 569 -30.85 -24.23 -14.87
CA ASP A 569 -29.73 -24.57 -15.72
C ASP A 569 -29.58 -26.08 -15.90
N VAL A 570 -29.67 -26.54 -17.14
CA VAL A 570 -29.55 -27.97 -17.53
C VAL A 570 -28.15 -28.54 -17.22
N LYS A 571 -27.09 -27.72 -17.27
CA LYS A 571 -25.74 -28.18 -16.90
C LYS A 571 -25.62 -28.51 -15.41
N VAL A 572 -26.41 -27.87 -14.57
CA VAL A 572 -26.44 -28.15 -13.12
C VAL A 572 -27.42 -29.27 -12.80
N ASN A 573 -28.49 -29.40 -13.58
CA ASN A 573 -29.55 -30.39 -13.41
C ASN A 573 -29.78 -31.12 -14.76
N PRO A 574 -28.97 -32.14 -15.09
CA PRO A 574 -29.04 -32.79 -16.42
C PRO A 574 -30.34 -33.53 -16.74
N ASP A 575 -31.10 -33.89 -15.71
CA ASP A 575 -32.37 -34.65 -15.86
C ASP A 575 -33.60 -33.76 -16.15
N LEU A 576 -33.39 -32.43 -16.32
CA LEU A 576 -34.49 -31.53 -16.60
C LEU A 576 -35.02 -31.72 -18.00
N PRO A 577 -36.36 -31.76 -18.16
CA PRO A 577 -36.98 -31.81 -19.47
C PRO A 577 -36.68 -30.54 -20.27
N THR A 578 -36.27 -30.74 -21.52
CA THR A 578 -36.09 -29.72 -22.55
C THR A 578 -37.06 -29.95 -23.69
N SER A 579 -37.32 -28.93 -24.51
CA SER A 579 -38.18 -29.03 -25.67
C SER A 579 -37.39 -29.23 -26.96
N GLU A 580 -37.92 -29.98 -27.92
CA GLU A 580 -37.37 -30.04 -29.28
C GLU A 580 -37.64 -28.75 -30.09
N HIS A 581 -38.74 -28.04 -29.76
CA HIS A 581 -39.24 -26.88 -30.51
C HIS A 581 -38.91 -25.53 -29.87
N VAL A 582 -38.65 -25.52 -28.56
CA VAL A 582 -38.38 -24.32 -27.79
C VAL A 582 -37.05 -24.43 -27.08
N VAL A 583 -36.12 -23.55 -27.39
CA VAL A 583 -34.84 -23.42 -26.67
C VAL A 583 -34.92 -22.19 -25.77
N ALA A 584 -34.77 -22.38 -24.47
CA ALA A 584 -34.68 -21.29 -23.52
C ALA A 584 -33.21 -21.12 -23.05
N MET A 585 -32.72 -19.91 -23.17
CA MET A 585 -31.36 -19.57 -22.71
C MET A 585 -31.39 -18.30 -21.85
N ARG A 586 -30.54 -18.25 -20.84
CA ARG A 586 -30.33 -17.09 -19.99
C ARG A 586 -28.91 -16.57 -20.14
N PHE A 587 -28.80 -15.28 -20.37
CA PHE A 587 -27.51 -14.58 -20.43
C PHE A 587 -27.35 -13.70 -19.20
N ASP A 588 -26.37 -14.06 -18.34
CA ASP A 588 -26.15 -13.41 -17.05
C ASP A 588 -25.11 -12.28 -17.17
N GLY A 589 -25.38 -11.27 -18.01
CA GLY A 589 -24.47 -10.16 -18.23
C GLY A 589 -25.08 -9.00 -19.02
N GLN A 590 -24.43 -7.84 -18.97
CA GLN A 590 -24.74 -6.72 -19.86
C GLN A 590 -24.38 -7.13 -21.30
N LEU A 591 -25.10 -6.63 -22.31
CA LEU A 591 -24.75 -6.86 -23.70
C LEU A 591 -24.12 -5.60 -24.29
N TYR A 592 -22.82 -5.68 -24.58
CA TYR A 592 -22.02 -4.55 -25.00
C TYR A 592 -20.78 -5.03 -25.79
N PHE A 593 -20.03 -4.10 -26.37
CA PHE A 593 -18.95 -4.38 -27.33
C PHE A 593 -17.98 -5.49 -26.89
N ALA A 594 -17.73 -5.67 -25.59
CA ALA A 594 -16.73 -6.62 -25.11
C ALA A 594 -17.21 -8.08 -25.10
N ASN A 595 -18.52 -8.36 -25.11
CA ASN A 595 -19.06 -9.72 -25.03
C ASN A 595 -20.05 -10.09 -26.13
N VAL A 596 -20.28 -9.21 -27.05
CA VAL A 596 -21.18 -9.44 -28.19
C VAL A 596 -20.84 -10.69 -28.97
N ALA A 597 -19.55 -10.85 -29.33
CA ALA A 597 -19.10 -12.02 -30.08
C ALA A 597 -19.35 -13.33 -29.32
N TYR A 598 -19.17 -13.32 -28.00
CA TYR A 598 -19.47 -14.48 -27.17
C TYR A 598 -20.97 -14.79 -27.08
N PHE A 599 -21.82 -13.76 -27.05
CA PHE A 599 -23.26 -13.92 -27.08
C PHE A 599 -23.73 -14.53 -28.44
N GLU A 600 -23.25 -13.95 -29.55
CA GLU A 600 -23.53 -14.44 -30.89
C GLU A 600 -23.08 -15.91 -31.09
N GLU A 601 -21.84 -16.22 -30.74
CA GLU A 601 -21.31 -17.60 -30.80
C GLU A 601 -22.18 -18.56 -30.00
N THR A 602 -22.56 -18.18 -28.76
CA THR A 602 -23.37 -19.03 -27.88
C THR A 602 -24.80 -19.26 -28.44
N VAL A 603 -25.42 -18.22 -29.03
CA VAL A 603 -26.70 -18.35 -29.68
C VAL A 603 -26.62 -19.31 -30.87
N LEU A 604 -25.62 -19.13 -31.74
CA LEU A 604 -25.42 -19.98 -32.93
C LEU A 604 -25.09 -21.43 -32.55
N GLU A 605 -24.22 -21.66 -31.58
CA GLU A 605 -23.93 -23.00 -31.09
C GLU A 605 -25.19 -23.68 -30.49
N THR A 606 -25.96 -22.92 -29.71
CA THR A 606 -27.16 -23.42 -29.08
C THR A 606 -28.23 -23.81 -30.15
N MET A 607 -28.38 -22.99 -31.18
CA MET A 607 -29.29 -23.30 -32.29
C MET A 607 -28.81 -24.47 -33.16
N ALA A 608 -27.51 -24.56 -33.42
CA ALA A 608 -26.93 -25.69 -34.14
C ALA A 608 -27.13 -27.04 -33.42
N ALA A 609 -27.11 -27.03 -32.06
CA ALA A 609 -27.41 -28.20 -31.26
C ALA A 609 -28.90 -28.58 -31.26
N HIS A 610 -29.83 -27.68 -31.66
CA HIS A 610 -31.26 -27.87 -31.65
C HIS A 610 -31.89 -27.57 -33.02
N PRO A 611 -31.62 -28.37 -34.05
CA PRO A 611 -32.03 -28.06 -35.45
C PRO A 611 -33.55 -28.06 -35.67
N LYS A 612 -34.34 -28.59 -34.73
CA LYS A 612 -35.82 -28.58 -34.80
C LYS A 612 -36.44 -27.40 -34.06
N ALA A 613 -35.65 -26.56 -33.42
CA ALA A 613 -36.15 -25.44 -32.66
C ALA A 613 -36.82 -24.40 -33.57
N LYS A 614 -38.03 -23.98 -33.22
CA LYS A 614 -38.79 -22.94 -33.87
C LYS A 614 -38.76 -21.62 -33.08
N TYR A 615 -38.48 -21.71 -31.80
CA TYR A 615 -38.46 -20.55 -30.90
C TYR A 615 -37.21 -20.54 -30.07
N LEU A 616 -36.54 -19.39 -30.02
CA LEU A 616 -35.46 -19.11 -29.07
C LEU A 616 -35.99 -18.11 -28.04
N LEU A 617 -36.16 -18.57 -26.80
CA LEU A 617 -36.52 -17.73 -25.67
C LEU A 617 -35.24 -17.26 -24.95
N VAL A 618 -34.94 -15.97 -25.03
CA VAL A 618 -33.86 -15.34 -24.28
C VAL A 618 -34.43 -14.76 -22.98
N VAL A 619 -34.09 -15.39 -21.85
CA VAL A 619 -34.39 -14.87 -20.52
C VAL A 619 -33.41 -13.77 -20.22
N ALA A 620 -33.88 -12.52 -20.35
CA ALA A 620 -33.03 -11.32 -20.39
C ALA A 620 -32.94 -10.57 -19.05
N ASP A 621 -33.33 -11.20 -17.93
CA ASP A 621 -33.24 -10.61 -16.61
C ASP A 621 -31.81 -10.16 -16.22
N GLY A 622 -30.81 -10.86 -16.75
CA GLY A 622 -29.40 -10.54 -16.60
C GLY A 622 -28.90 -9.40 -17.48
N ILE A 623 -29.63 -9.04 -18.56
CA ILE A 623 -29.24 -8.01 -19.51
C ILE A 623 -29.70 -6.64 -18.97
N ASN A 624 -28.78 -5.99 -18.23
CA ASN A 624 -29.07 -4.71 -17.58
C ASN A 624 -28.76 -3.48 -18.44
N GLN A 625 -27.90 -3.63 -19.44
CA GLN A 625 -27.49 -2.56 -20.36
C GLN A 625 -27.29 -3.12 -21.75
N LEU A 626 -27.58 -2.27 -22.76
CA LEU A 626 -27.38 -2.53 -24.17
C LEU A 626 -26.67 -1.30 -24.76
N ASP A 627 -25.48 -1.48 -25.33
CA ASP A 627 -24.80 -0.42 -26.08
C ASP A 627 -25.09 -0.55 -27.61
N ALA A 628 -24.57 0.38 -28.38
CA ALA A 628 -24.78 0.39 -29.84
C ALA A 628 -24.25 -0.89 -30.50
N THR A 629 -23.12 -1.47 -30.03
CA THR A 629 -22.58 -2.72 -30.59
C THR A 629 -23.43 -3.93 -30.20
N GLY A 630 -23.97 -3.93 -28.98
CA GLY A 630 -24.88 -4.96 -28.51
C GLY A 630 -26.24 -4.92 -29.24
N GLU A 631 -26.74 -3.74 -29.54
CA GLU A 631 -27.98 -3.56 -30.32
C GLU A 631 -27.83 -4.07 -31.75
N GLU A 632 -26.74 -3.68 -32.43
CA GLU A 632 -26.45 -4.13 -33.79
C GLU A 632 -26.31 -5.66 -33.86
N ALA A 633 -25.65 -6.26 -32.89
CA ALA A 633 -25.55 -7.73 -32.84
C ALA A 633 -26.88 -8.42 -32.58
N LEU A 634 -27.75 -7.86 -31.73
CA LEU A 634 -29.11 -8.39 -31.57
C LEU A 634 -29.89 -8.33 -32.84
N ARG A 635 -29.77 -7.26 -33.62
CA ARG A 635 -30.41 -7.09 -34.94
C ARG A 635 -29.94 -8.18 -35.90
N GLN A 636 -28.62 -8.37 -36.01
CA GLN A 636 -28.04 -9.41 -36.89
C GLN A 636 -28.45 -10.83 -36.48
N ILE A 637 -28.49 -11.09 -35.17
CA ILE A 637 -28.98 -12.38 -34.63
C ILE A 637 -30.46 -12.57 -34.97
N TYR A 638 -31.30 -11.54 -34.80
CA TYR A 638 -32.70 -11.59 -35.14
C TYR A 638 -32.91 -11.88 -36.61
N GLU A 639 -32.24 -11.17 -37.52
CA GLU A 639 -32.28 -11.40 -38.97
C GLU A 639 -31.90 -12.85 -39.32
N ARG A 640 -30.75 -13.35 -38.83
CA ARG A 640 -30.32 -14.74 -39.07
C ARG A 640 -31.27 -15.79 -38.56
N LEU A 641 -31.86 -15.61 -37.37
CA LEU A 641 -32.83 -16.52 -36.81
C LEU A 641 -34.10 -16.50 -37.63
N HIS A 642 -34.59 -15.31 -38.03
CA HIS A 642 -35.78 -15.14 -38.85
C HIS A 642 -35.63 -15.79 -40.22
N GLU A 643 -34.50 -15.62 -40.89
CA GLU A 643 -34.18 -16.28 -42.17
C GLU A 643 -34.21 -17.82 -42.07
N ASN A 644 -33.84 -18.38 -40.91
CA ASN A 644 -33.90 -19.81 -40.64
C ASN A 644 -35.23 -20.30 -40.03
N GLY A 645 -36.25 -19.45 -40.01
CA GLY A 645 -37.57 -19.81 -39.51
C GLY A 645 -37.67 -19.94 -38.00
N VAL A 646 -36.73 -19.35 -37.26
CA VAL A 646 -36.71 -19.34 -35.79
C VAL A 646 -37.22 -17.98 -35.29
N THR A 647 -38.18 -17.99 -34.42
CA THR A 647 -38.73 -16.78 -33.80
C THR A 647 -37.94 -16.48 -32.52
N LEU A 648 -37.38 -15.26 -32.44
CA LEU A 648 -36.70 -14.75 -31.25
C LEU A 648 -37.74 -14.14 -30.29
N VAL A 649 -37.75 -14.61 -29.04
CA VAL A 649 -38.64 -14.17 -27.98
C VAL A 649 -37.85 -13.73 -26.77
N PHE A 650 -38.19 -12.63 -26.15
CA PHE A 650 -37.55 -12.13 -24.94
C PHE A 650 -38.48 -12.19 -23.73
N SER A 651 -37.91 -12.50 -22.57
CA SER A 651 -38.58 -12.32 -21.28
C SER A 651 -37.70 -11.50 -20.32
N GLY A 652 -38.30 -10.69 -19.46
CA GLY A 652 -37.64 -9.98 -18.40
C GLY A 652 -36.72 -8.81 -18.81
N LEU A 653 -36.87 -8.26 -20.02
CA LEU A 653 -36.10 -7.11 -20.49
C LEU A 653 -36.30 -5.90 -19.57
N LYS A 654 -35.18 -5.29 -19.17
CA LYS A 654 -35.21 -4.07 -18.34
C LYS A 654 -35.63 -2.85 -19.17
N ARG A 655 -36.29 -1.88 -18.51
CA ARG A 655 -36.78 -0.67 -19.18
C ARG A 655 -35.71 0.05 -20.00
N GLN A 656 -34.51 0.19 -19.44
CA GLN A 656 -33.39 0.85 -20.13
C GLN A 656 -32.93 0.13 -21.40
N VAL A 657 -33.06 -1.19 -21.47
CA VAL A 657 -32.80 -1.97 -22.69
C VAL A 657 -33.91 -1.78 -23.71
N LEU A 658 -35.15 -1.84 -23.27
CA LEU A 658 -36.34 -1.57 -24.11
C LEU A 658 -36.30 -0.15 -24.69
N ASP A 659 -35.90 0.85 -23.91
CA ASP A 659 -35.76 2.22 -24.37
C ASP A 659 -34.73 2.34 -25.51
N VAL A 660 -33.62 1.63 -25.45
CA VAL A 660 -32.63 1.57 -26.54
C VAL A 660 -33.26 0.90 -27.77
N MET A 661 -33.85 -0.27 -27.62
CA MET A 661 -34.49 -1.02 -28.74
C MET A 661 -35.60 -0.24 -29.42
N ARG A 662 -36.40 0.54 -28.67
CA ARG A 662 -37.42 1.45 -29.23
C ARG A 662 -36.79 2.58 -30.04
N ASN A 663 -35.78 3.23 -29.45
CA ASN A 663 -35.12 4.38 -30.08
C ASN A 663 -34.41 4.02 -31.40
N THR A 664 -33.98 2.77 -31.56
CA THR A 664 -33.29 2.26 -32.75
C THR A 664 -34.24 1.58 -33.74
N GLY A 665 -35.51 1.35 -33.37
CA GLY A 665 -36.47 0.63 -34.19
C GLY A 665 -36.36 -0.91 -34.10
N LEU A 666 -35.40 -1.45 -33.37
CA LEU A 666 -35.21 -2.91 -33.23
C LEU A 666 -36.41 -3.58 -32.58
N LEU A 667 -37.07 -2.90 -31.66
CA LEU A 667 -38.28 -3.45 -31.01
C LEU A 667 -39.44 -3.61 -32.00
N ASP A 668 -39.59 -2.69 -32.96
CA ASP A 668 -40.62 -2.77 -34.00
C ASP A 668 -40.34 -3.92 -34.99
N GLU A 669 -39.05 -4.16 -35.30
CA GLU A 669 -38.65 -5.27 -36.17
C GLU A 669 -38.89 -6.64 -35.52
N ILE A 670 -38.53 -6.82 -34.26
CA ILE A 670 -38.78 -8.06 -33.48
C ILE A 670 -40.28 -8.20 -33.22
N GLY A 671 -40.97 -7.09 -33.00
CA GLY A 671 -42.41 -7.00 -32.66
C GLY A 671 -42.65 -7.08 -31.14
N GLU A 672 -43.43 -6.10 -30.62
CA GLU A 672 -43.74 -6.03 -29.18
C GLU A 672 -44.43 -7.31 -28.65
N ARG A 673 -45.12 -8.07 -29.48
CA ARG A 673 -45.77 -9.36 -29.15
C ARG A 673 -44.76 -10.46 -28.76
N HIS A 674 -43.48 -10.30 -29.06
CA HIS A 674 -42.43 -11.27 -28.76
C HIS A 674 -41.63 -10.87 -27.50
N VAL A 675 -42.05 -9.83 -26.77
CA VAL A 675 -41.41 -9.36 -25.55
C VAL A 675 -42.36 -9.51 -24.37
N PHE A 676 -41.96 -10.26 -23.38
CA PHE A 676 -42.80 -10.62 -22.23
C PHE A 676 -42.21 -10.15 -20.90
N PRO A 677 -43.06 -9.87 -19.89
CA PRO A 677 -42.57 -9.43 -18.57
C PRO A 677 -41.81 -10.51 -17.81
N ASN A 678 -42.11 -11.78 -18.04
CA ASN A 678 -41.43 -12.93 -17.45
C ASN A 678 -41.51 -14.18 -18.35
N GLU A 679 -40.80 -15.23 -17.99
CA GLU A 679 -40.71 -16.49 -18.74
C GLU A 679 -42.02 -17.28 -18.80
N ASP A 680 -42.87 -17.24 -17.79
CA ASP A 680 -44.17 -17.96 -17.79
C ASP A 680 -45.11 -17.41 -18.85
N PHE A 681 -45.22 -16.08 -19.00
CA PHE A 681 -46.00 -15.46 -20.06
C PHE A 681 -45.44 -15.74 -21.45
N ALA A 682 -44.08 -15.71 -21.58
CA ALA A 682 -43.40 -16.00 -22.83
C ALA A 682 -43.69 -17.45 -23.28
N LEU A 683 -43.50 -18.42 -22.37
CA LEU A 683 -43.74 -19.83 -22.65
C LEU A 683 -45.22 -20.08 -22.97
N ALA A 684 -46.18 -19.50 -22.24
CA ALA A 684 -47.60 -19.64 -22.51
C ALA A 684 -47.95 -19.19 -23.93
N ALA A 685 -47.44 -18.03 -24.38
CA ALA A 685 -47.61 -17.53 -25.72
C ALA A 685 -46.93 -18.41 -26.78
N ILE A 686 -45.71 -18.86 -26.55
CA ILE A 686 -44.96 -19.73 -27.46
C ILE A 686 -45.74 -21.04 -27.68
N TYR A 687 -46.27 -21.68 -26.61
CA TYR A 687 -47.01 -22.91 -26.74
C TYR A 687 -48.41 -22.74 -27.37
N GLU A 688 -49.02 -21.56 -27.20
CA GLU A 688 -50.21 -21.18 -27.96
C GLU A 688 -49.91 -21.08 -29.46
N TRP A 689 -48.79 -20.48 -29.85
CA TRP A 689 -48.36 -20.38 -31.27
C TRP A 689 -47.93 -21.72 -31.85
N LEU A 690 -47.36 -22.65 -31.05
CA LEU A 690 -47.01 -24.02 -31.48
C LEU A 690 -48.24 -24.89 -31.75
N GLY A 691 -49.36 -24.64 -31.09
CA GLY A 691 -50.59 -25.39 -31.25
C GLY A 691 -50.41 -26.89 -31.00
N ASP A 692 -50.83 -27.71 -31.99
CA ASP A 692 -50.74 -29.17 -31.85
C ASP A 692 -49.31 -29.71 -31.74
N ALA A 693 -48.30 -29.02 -32.30
CA ALA A 693 -46.90 -29.42 -32.20
C ALA A 693 -46.34 -29.32 -30.78
N GLY A 694 -47.00 -28.54 -29.92
CA GLY A 694 -46.57 -28.39 -28.50
C GLY A 694 -47.33 -29.35 -27.55
N LYS A 695 -48.24 -30.18 -28.03
CA LYS A 695 -49.03 -31.09 -27.19
C LYS A 695 -48.11 -32.23 -26.65
N GLY A 696 -48.12 -32.38 -25.33
CA GLY A 696 -47.32 -33.45 -24.68
C GLY A 696 -45.86 -33.07 -24.39
N ASP A 697 -45.43 -31.86 -24.74
CA ASP A 697 -44.09 -31.37 -24.41
C ASP A 697 -44.01 -31.05 -22.89
N LEU A 698 -43.09 -31.70 -22.19
CA LEU A 698 -42.87 -31.52 -20.75
C LEU A 698 -42.38 -30.11 -20.39
N PHE A 699 -41.90 -29.37 -21.35
CA PHE A 699 -41.47 -27.98 -21.18
C PHE A 699 -42.64 -27.01 -21.19
N CYS A 700 -43.84 -27.45 -21.62
CA CYS A 700 -45.06 -26.67 -21.68
C CYS A 700 -45.50 -26.19 -20.28
N PRO A 701 -45.92 -24.92 -20.09
CA PRO A 701 -46.47 -24.46 -18.83
C PRO A 701 -47.79 -25.17 -18.51
N VAL A 702 -47.83 -25.93 -17.42
CA VAL A 702 -49.06 -26.51 -16.89
C VAL A 702 -49.98 -25.39 -16.43
N LYS A 703 -51.21 -25.33 -16.89
CA LYS A 703 -52.18 -24.35 -16.45
C LYS A 703 -52.37 -24.43 -14.93
N PRO A 704 -52.54 -23.30 -14.21
CA PRO A 704 -52.70 -23.30 -12.75
C PRO A 704 -53.76 -24.26 -12.21
N ALA A 705 -54.80 -24.55 -13.00
CA ALA A 705 -55.89 -25.48 -12.67
C ALA A 705 -55.44 -26.97 -12.67
N ASP A 706 -54.35 -27.33 -13.35
CA ASP A 706 -53.87 -28.70 -13.51
C ASP A 706 -52.62 -29.02 -12.65
N ARG A 707 -52.25 -28.11 -11.81
CA ARG A 707 -51.14 -28.39 -10.84
C ARG A 707 -51.66 -29.42 -9.83
N PRO A 708 -51.05 -30.62 -9.72
CA PRO A 708 -51.39 -31.52 -8.63
C PRO A 708 -51.12 -30.76 -7.32
N ALA A 709 -52.11 -30.80 -6.40
CA ALA A 709 -51.95 -30.19 -5.07
C ALA A 709 -50.62 -30.66 -4.51
N ALA A 710 -49.79 -29.71 -4.10
CA ALA A 710 -48.46 -29.99 -3.53
C ALA A 710 -48.64 -31.04 -2.42
N THR A 711 -48.34 -32.29 -2.73
CA THR A 711 -48.13 -33.31 -1.69
C THR A 711 -47.03 -32.73 -0.83
N SER A 712 -47.38 -32.50 0.45
CA SER A 712 -46.44 -32.07 1.50
C SER A 712 -45.44 -33.22 1.70
N ALA A 713 -44.49 -33.31 0.79
CA ALA A 713 -43.28 -34.06 0.95
C ALA A 713 -42.31 -33.13 1.63
N ALA A 714 -41.97 -33.49 2.86
CA ALA A 714 -40.99 -32.82 3.68
C ALA A 714 -39.80 -32.30 2.84
N GLU A 715 -39.55 -31.01 2.97
CA GLU A 715 -38.31 -30.41 2.50
C GLU A 715 -37.14 -31.28 2.96
N PRO A 716 -36.30 -31.83 2.07
CA PRO A 716 -34.99 -32.21 2.49
C PRO A 716 -34.26 -30.93 2.83
N ALA A 717 -33.98 -30.74 4.11
CA ALA A 717 -33.11 -29.70 4.60
C ALA A 717 -31.93 -29.56 3.63
N LEU A 718 -31.84 -28.41 2.97
CA LEU A 718 -30.65 -28.00 2.25
C LEU A 718 -29.49 -27.97 3.25
N ALA A 719 -28.82 -29.13 3.42
CA ALA A 719 -27.50 -29.19 4.00
C ALA A 719 -26.58 -28.41 3.05
N VAL A 720 -26.45 -27.13 3.32
CA VAL A 720 -25.33 -26.34 2.83
C VAL A 720 -24.07 -26.98 3.40
N LYS A 721 -23.49 -27.94 2.68
CA LYS A 721 -22.10 -28.32 2.92
C LYS A 721 -21.27 -27.14 2.45
N VAL A 722 -20.75 -26.41 3.45
CA VAL A 722 -19.73 -25.36 3.34
C VAL A 722 -18.45 -25.93 2.71
#